data_1748a450174ace8130545abfb145580f
#
_entry.id   1748a450174ace8130545abfb145580f
#
_cell.length_a   1.000
_cell.length_b   1.000
_cell.length_c   1.000
_cell.angle_alpha   90.00
_cell.angle_beta   90.00
_cell.angle_gamma   90.00
#
_symmetry.space_group_name_H-M   'P 1'
#
loop_
_entity.id
_entity.type
_entity.pdbx_description
1 polymer ?
#
loop_
_entity_poly.entity_id
_entity_poly.type
_entity_poly.pdbx_seq_one_letter_code
_entity_poly.pdbx_strand_id
1 'polypeptide(L)'
;MAYPVKCSPHTKPRKAAPLAAAATLAAAALAFTGLPLAQADPSQNAATQAGTSELKRQVENLDRAPVAVLTDQGVTLSWRMLGLDQDSIGFHVIRDGVQLTVDPIRNSTMYVDPAGTAASKYVIQTVGNGNGQDRLTEEFTPLSQNYLAIKLDKPADGVTPAGQAYTYTANDASVADLDGDGTYEIIQLWNPSNAKDNSQSGYTGNVYVDAYRMDGTKLWRIDLGRNIRAGAHYTQVLAYDFDGDGKAEVSLKTADGTTDAAGTVIGDPAADYRNSAGYVLSGPEFLTVFKGETGTIMDTVAYDPPRGSVAAWGDGYGNRVDRFLAGVAYLDGEHPSMMFSRGYYTRTVLVTYDLVDGKLVQRWKFDSDVAGAEYKGQGNHNLSVADVDQDGKDEFVFGSMTIDDNGTPLYNTKLGHGDAIHTSDLDPSRPGLETFAVHESMSQSGNRGATFRDAATGEVLWSIPAIKDTGRGAAGDIDPRYAGAEGWAVGGDASWNSPRGQLMSAKGELIAEKIPAANFLAWWDGDLLREIVDHDFDATAGVGVPTISKWNWETETSDRLLTATGARSNNHTKGNPSLQADLLGDWREELAFPSSDSSELRIYTTTAPTEVRLRTLMHDPVYRTAVARENVAYNQPPHPSFFIGEGMETPAMPAVTYVGAGK
;
A
#
# COMPACT_ATOMS: atom_id res chain seq x y z
N MET A 1 4.75 -3.09 32.21
CA MET A 1 4.11 -2.98 33.56
C MET A 1 2.60 -3.00 33.32
N ALA A 2 1.97 -4.08 33.74
CA ALA A 2 0.53 -4.27 33.57
C ALA A 2 -0.20 -3.58 34.73
N TYR A 3 -1.25 -2.82 34.45
CA TYR A 3 -2.17 -2.30 35.46
C TYR A 3 -3.51 -3.05 35.35
N PRO A 4 -4.09 -3.46 36.49
CA PRO A 4 -5.32 -4.25 36.48
C PRO A 4 -6.57 -3.37 36.42
N VAL A 5 -7.52 -3.78 35.60
CA VAL A 5 -8.87 -3.23 35.51
C VAL A 5 -9.70 -3.80 36.68
N LYS A 6 -10.31 -2.92 37.46
CA LYS A 6 -11.28 -3.29 38.52
C LYS A 6 -12.65 -3.54 37.93
N CYS A 7 -13.16 -4.73 38.12
CA CYS A 7 -14.59 -5.06 37.94
C CYS A 7 -15.43 -4.54 39.10
N SER A 8 -16.64 -4.06 38.80
CA SER A 8 -17.73 -3.83 39.77
C SER A 8 -19.02 -4.50 39.31
N PRO A 9 -19.94 -4.90 40.22
CA PRO A 9 -20.68 -6.14 40.06
C PRO A 9 -22.13 -6.01 39.58
N HIS A 10 -22.58 -7.14 39.09
CA HIS A 10 -23.91 -7.62 38.70
C HIS A 10 -25.15 -6.98 39.26
N THR A 11 -26.15 -6.74 38.36
CA THR A 11 -27.57 -6.83 38.69
C THR A 11 -28.25 -7.85 37.76
N LYS A 12 -29.01 -8.76 38.37
CA LYS A 12 -29.73 -9.88 37.71
C LYS A 12 -31.00 -9.39 36.94
N PRO A 13 -31.39 -10.07 35.88
CA PRO A 13 -32.62 -9.76 35.15
C PRO A 13 -33.84 -10.48 35.73
N ARG A 14 -34.99 -9.77 35.71
CA ARG A 14 -36.31 -10.32 36.01
C ARG A 14 -36.89 -11.04 34.78
N LYS A 15 -37.51 -12.20 35.03
CA LYS A 15 -38.26 -13.00 34.08
C LYS A 15 -39.60 -12.32 33.71
N ALA A 16 -39.97 -12.34 32.47
CA ALA A 16 -41.35 -12.16 31.99
C ALA A 16 -41.72 -13.31 31.04
N ALA A 17 -42.92 -13.84 31.24
CA ALA A 17 -43.50 -15.01 30.58
C ALA A 17 -44.16 -14.65 29.21
N PRO A 18 -44.43 -15.62 28.32
CA PRO A 18 -44.85 -15.39 26.96
C PRO A 18 -46.40 -15.29 26.82
N LEU A 19 -46.86 -14.42 25.93
CA LEU A 19 -48.21 -14.44 25.39
C LEU A 19 -48.18 -14.97 23.96
N ALA A 20 -48.92 -16.05 23.73
CA ALA A 20 -49.18 -16.59 22.41
C ALA A 20 -50.38 -15.87 21.76
N ALA A 21 -50.24 -15.50 20.51
CA ALA A 21 -51.33 -15.10 19.66
C ALA A 21 -51.25 -15.87 18.35
N ALA A 22 -52.30 -16.66 18.10
CA ALA A 22 -52.50 -17.38 16.84
C ALA A 22 -53.11 -16.45 15.79
N ALA A 23 -52.64 -16.47 14.59
CA ALA A 23 -53.27 -15.86 13.42
C ALA A 23 -53.41 -16.89 12.31
N THR A 24 -54.64 -17.05 11.89
CA THR A 24 -55.18 -17.98 10.87
C THR A 24 -54.78 -17.54 9.46
N LEU A 25 -54.29 -18.48 8.66
CA LEU A 25 -54.12 -18.34 7.20
C LEU A 25 -55.46 -18.51 6.47
N ALA A 26 -55.76 -17.58 5.58
CA ALA A 26 -56.74 -17.75 4.51
C ALA A 26 -56.01 -17.84 3.17
N ALA A 27 -56.14 -18.97 2.49
CA ALA A 27 -55.64 -19.18 1.14
C ALA A 27 -56.66 -18.73 0.11
N ALA A 28 -56.24 -17.83 -0.81
CA ALA A 28 -57.01 -17.51 -2.02
C ALA A 28 -56.24 -18.08 -3.23
N ALA A 29 -56.87 -19.05 -3.90
CA ALA A 29 -56.41 -19.61 -5.16
C ALA A 29 -56.85 -18.73 -6.33
N LEU A 30 -55.92 -18.24 -7.14
CA LEU A 30 -56.14 -17.61 -8.43
C LEU A 30 -55.67 -18.55 -9.55
N ALA A 31 -56.61 -18.99 -10.38
CA ALA A 31 -56.35 -19.79 -11.58
C ALA A 31 -55.79 -18.87 -12.69
N PHE A 32 -54.65 -19.23 -13.23
CA PHE A 32 -54.09 -18.64 -14.46
C PHE A 32 -54.34 -19.61 -15.64
N THR A 33 -55.08 -19.13 -16.61
CA THR A 33 -55.30 -19.80 -17.91
C THR A 33 -54.05 -19.56 -18.78
N GLY A 34 -53.53 -20.66 -19.32
CA GLY A 34 -52.32 -20.67 -20.15
C GLY A 34 -52.47 -19.99 -21.52
N LEU A 35 -51.46 -19.25 -21.91
CA LEU A 35 -51.15 -18.86 -23.29
C LEU A 35 -49.90 -19.59 -23.76
N PRO A 36 -49.78 -19.96 -25.05
CA PRO A 36 -48.69 -20.80 -25.54
C PRO A 36 -47.38 -20.04 -25.60
N LEU A 37 -46.29 -20.72 -25.17
CA LEU A 37 -44.92 -20.28 -25.34
C LEU A 37 -44.55 -20.26 -26.84
N ALA A 38 -44.21 -19.09 -27.36
CA ALA A 38 -43.54 -18.95 -28.63
C ALA A 38 -42.09 -19.40 -28.46
N GLN A 39 -41.61 -20.38 -29.23
CA GLN A 39 -40.21 -20.74 -29.36
C GLN A 39 -39.48 -19.58 -30.03
N ALA A 40 -38.47 -19.03 -29.35
CA ALA A 40 -37.53 -18.06 -29.89
C ALA A 40 -36.50 -18.77 -30.77
N ASP A 41 -36.36 -18.27 -32.00
CA ASP A 41 -35.37 -18.67 -33.02
C ASP A 41 -33.95 -18.24 -32.55
N PRO A 42 -32.95 -19.13 -32.52
CA PRO A 42 -31.58 -18.80 -32.06
C PRO A 42 -30.73 -17.97 -33.02
N SER A 43 -31.27 -17.37 -34.07
CA SER A 43 -30.47 -16.71 -35.11
C SER A 43 -30.52 -15.18 -35.14
N GLN A 44 -31.03 -14.50 -34.12
CA GLN A 44 -31.01 -13.03 -34.04
C GLN A 44 -30.55 -12.48 -32.69
N ASN A 45 -29.29 -12.75 -32.34
CA ASN A 45 -28.57 -11.93 -31.36
C ASN A 45 -27.14 -11.67 -31.83
N ALA A 46 -27.03 -11.07 -33.03
CA ALA A 46 -25.89 -10.22 -33.34
C ALA A 46 -26.27 -8.79 -32.91
N ALA A 47 -26.35 -8.56 -31.59
CA ALA A 47 -26.26 -7.20 -31.08
C ALA A 47 -24.88 -6.70 -31.46
N THR A 48 -24.83 -5.70 -32.31
CA THR A 48 -23.68 -4.85 -32.56
C THR A 48 -23.10 -4.46 -31.21
N GLN A 49 -21.97 -5.08 -30.82
CA GLN A 49 -21.06 -4.48 -29.86
C GLN A 49 -20.63 -3.15 -30.50
N ALA A 50 -21.28 -2.06 -30.09
CA ALA A 50 -20.64 -0.76 -30.15
C ALA A 50 -19.34 -0.96 -29.35
N GLY A 51 -18.19 -0.81 -30.00
CA GLY A 51 -16.91 -0.89 -29.34
C GLY A 51 -16.89 0.13 -28.21
N THR A 52 -17.08 -0.32 -26.98
CA THR A 52 -16.62 0.41 -25.81
C THR A 52 -15.13 0.50 -26.00
N SER A 53 -14.57 1.68 -26.18
CA SER A 53 -13.12 1.87 -26.12
C SER A 53 -12.72 1.33 -24.75
N GLU A 54 -11.81 0.37 -24.72
CA GLU A 54 -11.25 -0.15 -23.48
C GLU A 54 -10.67 1.03 -22.73
N LEU A 55 -11.12 1.27 -21.49
CA LEU A 55 -10.59 2.31 -20.61
C LEU A 55 -9.11 2.02 -20.38
N LYS A 56 -8.27 3.05 -20.48
CA LYS A 56 -6.82 2.91 -20.31
C LYS A 56 -6.34 3.86 -19.23
N ARG A 57 -5.88 3.29 -18.14
CA ARG A 57 -5.38 4.04 -17.00
C ARG A 57 -4.06 4.74 -17.33
N GLN A 58 -3.97 6.00 -16.94
CA GLN A 58 -2.73 6.78 -17.09
C GLN A 58 -1.69 6.30 -16.08
N VAL A 59 -0.47 5.99 -16.57
CA VAL A 59 0.66 5.57 -15.73
C VAL A 59 1.93 6.30 -16.18
N GLU A 60 2.93 6.34 -15.29
CA GLU A 60 4.22 6.99 -15.53
C GLU A 60 4.94 6.38 -16.75
N ASN A 61 5.65 7.22 -17.50
CA ASN A 61 6.48 6.79 -18.64
C ASN A 61 7.90 6.43 -18.16
N LEU A 62 8.01 5.31 -17.47
CA LEU A 62 9.25 4.89 -16.79
C LEU A 62 10.37 4.50 -17.75
N ASP A 63 11.60 4.64 -17.29
CA ASP A 63 12.80 4.09 -17.88
C ASP A 63 12.95 2.58 -17.60
N ARG A 64 14.07 1.97 -18.02
CA ARG A 64 14.37 0.56 -17.79
C ARG A 64 14.94 0.25 -16.40
N ALA A 65 15.24 1.26 -15.60
CA ALA A 65 15.85 1.18 -14.27
C ALA A 65 16.92 0.09 -14.14
N PRO A 66 17.93 0.03 -15.02
CA PRO A 66 18.89 -1.05 -15.00
C PRO A 66 19.74 -0.98 -13.74
N VAL A 67 19.98 -2.12 -13.11
CA VAL A 67 20.86 -2.25 -11.96
C VAL A 67 21.90 -3.34 -12.22
N ALA A 68 23.13 -3.10 -11.74
CA ALA A 68 24.21 -4.07 -11.73
C ALA A 68 24.74 -4.20 -10.31
N VAL A 69 25.03 -5.42 -9.88
CA VAL A 69 25.60 -5.70 -8.54
C VAL A 69 26.83 -6.60 -8.70
N LEU A 70 27.93 -6.23 -8.06
CA LEU A 70 29.12 -7.05 -7.99
C LEU A 70 28.89 -8.23 -7.03
N THR A 71 29.10 -9.44 -7.52
CA THR A 71 28.94 -10.69 -6.78
C THR A 71 30.20 -11.55 -6.86
N ASP A 72 30.26 -12.65 -6.11
CA ASP A 72 31.35 -13.62 -6.22
C ASP A 72 31.40 -14.34 -7.57
N GLN A 73 30.32 -14.28 -8.35
CA GLN A 73 30.19 -14.88 -9.68
C GLN A 73 30.50 -13.91 -10.83
N GLY A 74 30.86 -12.66 -10.54
CA GLY A 74 31.03 -11.57 -11.49
C GLY A 74 30.03 -10.45 -11.23
N VAL A 75 29.36 -9.93 -12.25
CA VAL A 75 28.36 -8.88 -12.14
C VAL A 75 27.00 -9.43 -12.53
N THR A 76 26.03 -9.35 -11.62
CA THR A 76 24.63 -9.64 -11.90
C THR A 76 23.94 -8.35 -12.34
N LEU A 77 23.24 -8.40 -13.49
CA LEU A 77 22.48 -7.28 -14.06
C LEU A 77 21.00 -7.65 -14.13
N SER A 78 20.15 -6.69 -13.90
CA SER A 78 18.71 -6.79 -14.19
C SER A 78 18.17 -5.45 -14.71
N TRP A 79 17.02 -5.50 -15.40
CA TRP A 79 16.39 -4.33 -16.01
C TRP A 79 14.90 -4.56 -16.19
N ARG A 80 14.15 -3.50 -16.29
CA ARG A 80 12.69 -3.50 -16.35
C ARG A 80 12.16 -3.88 -17.75
N MET A 81 11.14 -4.76 -17.80
CA MET A 81 10.23 -4.91 -18.93
C MET A 81 9.03 -4.00 -18.72
N LEU A 82 8.81 -3.05 -19.63
CA LEU A 82 7.74 -2.06 -19.47
C LEU A 82 6.36 -2.62 -19.82
N GLY A 83 5.28 -2.02 -19.28
CA GLY A 83 3.91 -2.49 -19.45
C GLY A 83 3.46 -2.65 -20.91
N LEU A 84 3.85 -1.73 -21.79
CA LEU A 84 3.48 -1.76 -23.21
C LEU A 84 4.53 -2.41 -24.11
N ASP A 85 5.56 -3.05 -23.55
CA ASP A 85 6.50 -3.83 -24.34
C ASP A 85 5.81 -5.05 -24.95
N GLN A 86 6.15 -5.35 -26.22
CA GLN A 86 5.66 -6.54 -26.89
C GLN A 86 6.30 -7.80 -26.28
N ASP A 87 5.58 -8.92 -26.25
CA ASP A 87 6.10 -10.19 -25.73
C ASP A 87 7.35 -10.67 -26.48
N SER A 88 7.49 -10.26 -27.75
CA SER A 88 8.65 -10.57 -28.60
C SER A 88 9.88 -9.71 -28.33
N ILE A 89 9.81 -8.72 -27.43
CA ILE A 89 10.96 -7.86 -27.09
C ILE A 89 12.15 -8.67 -26.65
N GLY A 90 13.35 -8.26 -27.03
CA GLY A 90 14.61 -8.86 -26.61
C GLY A 90 15.60 -7.80 -26.17
N PHE A 91 16.65 -8.25 -25.50
CA PHE A 91 17.66 -7.35 -24.94
C PHE A 91 19.08 -7.84 -25.24
N HIS A 92 19.97 -6.93 -25.59
CA HIS A 92 21.40 -7.16 -25.61
C HIS A 92 22.05 -6.46 -24.41
N VAL A 93 23.04 -7.12 -23.84
CA VAL A 93 23.92 -6.55 -22.81
C VAL A 93 25.22 -6.11 -23.48
N ILE A 94 25.61 -4.87 -23.25
CA ILE A 94 26.82 -4.26 -23.76
C ILE A 94 27.68 -3.89 -22.55
N ARG A 95 28.95 -4.36 -22.52
CA ARG A 95 29.94 -3.98 -21.51
C ARG A 95 31.11 -3.27 -22.17
N ASP A 96 31.48 -2.10 -21.67
CA ASP A 96 32.62 -1.30 -22.16
C ASP A 96 32.60 -1.11 -23.68
N GLY A 97 31.41 -0.93 -24.25
CA GLY A 97 31.18 -0.78 -25.70
C GLY A 97 31.16 -2.09 -26.50
N VAL A 98 31.31 -3.26 -25.84
CA VAL A 98 31.30 -4.58 -26.50
C VAL A 98 30.03 -5.34 -26.14
N GLN A 99 29.26 -5.76 -27.15
CA GLN A 99 28.08 -6.59 -26.96
C GLN A 99 28.49 -7.99 -26.49
N LEU A 100 27.91 -8.43 -25.34
CA LEU A 100 28.21 -9.71 -24.70
C LEU A 100 27.31 -10.84 -25.23
N THR A 101 26.06 -10.53 -25.57
CA THR A 101 25.05 -11.51 -25.97
C THR A 101 24.99 -11.63 -27.49
N VAL A 102 25.19 -12.85 -28.03
CA VAL A 102 25.09 -13.10 -29.50
C VAL A 102 23.65 -12.95 -29.95
N ASP A 103 22.74 -13.67 -29.28
CA ASP A 103 21.30 -13.58 -29.52
C ASP A 103 20.66 -12.69 -28.42
N PRO A 104 19.55 -11.98 -28.73
CA PRO A 104 18.85 -11.19 -27.73
C PRO A 104 18.27 -12.08 -26.64
N ILE A 105 18.40 -11.67 -25.37
CA ILE A 105 17.75 -12.32 -24.23
C ILE A 105 16.25 -12.06 -24.33
N ARG A 106 15.42 -13.13 -24.29
CA ARG A 106 13.95 -13.05 -24.44
C ARG A 106 13.18 -13.78 -23.34
N ASN A 107 13.85 -14.59 -22.55
CA ASN A 107 13.26 -15.41 -21.50
C ASN A 107 13.43 -14.81 -20.09
N SER A 108 14.23 -13.75 -19.97
CA SER A 108 14.52 -13.09 -18.70
C SER A 108 14.82 -11.62 -18.94
N THR A 109 14.81 -10.81 -17.88
CA THR A 109 15.31 -9.44 -17.84
C THR A 109 16.52 -9.34 -16.89
N MET A 110 17.32 -10.41 -16.83
CA MET A 110 18.56 -10.41 -16.09
C MET A 110 19.68 -11.11 -16.87
N TYR A 111 20.93 -10.85 -16.45
CA TYR A 111 22.14 -11.45 -17.03
C TYR A 111 23.25 -11.49 -15.99
N VAL A 112 24.00 -12.60 -15.95
CA VAL A 112 25.22 -12.70 -15.15
C VAL A 112 26.42 -12.59 -16.07
N ASP A 113 27.30 -11.61 -15.83
CA ASP A 113 28.56 -11.43 -16.53
C ASP A 113 29.74 -11.94 -15.67
N PRO A 114 30.24 -13.15 -15.92
CA PRO A 114 31.32 -13.73 -15.10
C PRO A 114 32.63 -13.00 -15.22
N ALA A 115 32.82 -12.18 -16.27
CA ALA A 115 34.03 -11.39 -16.48
C ALA A 115 33.85 -9.92 -16.10
N GLY A 116 32.67 -9.55 -15.59
CA GLY A 116 32.38 -8.22 -15.09
C GLY A 116 33.19 -7.88 -13.83
N THR A 117 33.50 -6.61 -13.67
CA THR A 117 34.24 -6.07 -12.52
C THR A 117 33.57 -4.81 -11.99
N ALA A 118 33.99 -4.32 -10.84
CA ALA A 118 33.50 -3.05 -10.28
C ALA A 118 33.77 -1.83 -11.18
N ALA A 119 34.67 -1.93 -12.16
CA ALA A 119 35.01 -0.84 -13.09
C ALA A 119 34.25 -0.99 -14.44
N SER A 120 33.52 -2.07 -14.66
CA SER A 120 32.82 -2.32 -15.90
C SER A 120 31.65 -1.33 -16.06
N LYS A 121 31.37 -0.94 -17.29
CA LYS A 121 30.30 -0.04 -17.68
C LYS A 121 29.32 -0.77 -18.57
N TYR A 122 28.05 -0.71 -18.24
CA TYR A 122 27.01 -1.47 -18.92
C TYR A 122 25.99 -0.58 -19.58
N VAL A 123 25.43 -1.08 -20.66
CA VAL A 123 24.26 -0.53 -21.37
C VAL A 123 23.37 -1.69 -21.77
N ILE A 124 22.07 -1.55 -21.62
CA ILE A 124 21.08 -2.50 -22.14
C ILE A 124 20.51 -1.93 -23.44
N GLN A 125 20.56 -2.74 -24.48
CA GLN A 125 19.95 -2.42 -25.78
C GLN A 125 18.66 -3.21 -25.96
N THR A 126 17.57 -2.51 -26.20
CA THR A 126 16.26 -3.09 -26.53
C THR A 126 16.18 -3.40 -28.01
N VAL A 127 15.69 -4.58 -28.40
CA VAL A 127 15.48 -4.97 -29.79
C VAL A 127 14.10 -5.61 -30.01
N GLY A 128 13.48 -5.32 -31.16
CA GLY A 128 12.22 -5.95 -31.54
C GLY A 128 10.97 -5.42 -30.87
N ASN A 129 10.96 -4.18 -30.39
CA ASN A 129 9.80 -3.55 -29.72
C ASN A 129 8.73 -2.99 -30.70
N GLY A 130 8.69 -3.45 -31.94
CA GLY A 130 7.64 -3.11 -32.91
C GLY A 130 7.68 -1.69 -33.49
N ASN A 131 8.30 -0.73 -32.81
CA ASN A 131 8.35 0.69 -33.22
C ASN A 131 9.60 1.06 -34.02
N GLY A 132 10.39 0.07 -34.45
CA GLY A 132 11.54 0.26 -35.36
C GLY A 132 12.73 1.01 -34.79
N GLN A 133 12.80 1.28 -33.48
CA GLN A 133 13.93 1.91 -32.82
C GLN A 133 14.45 1.04 -31.69
N ASP A 134 15.66 0.51 -31.90
CA ASP A 134 16.44 -0.05 -30.80
C ASP A 134 16.83 1.10 -29.86
N ARG A 135 16.43 0.98 -28.57
CA ARG A 135 16.77 1.98 -27.55
C ARG A 135 17.92 1.46 -26.70
N LEU A 136 18.78 2.37 -26.30
CA LEU A 136 19.84 2.14 -25.31
C LEU A 136 19.42 2.76 -23.98
N THR A 137 19.74 2.10 -22.87
CA THR A 137 19.73 2.75 -21.56
C THR A 137 20.89 3.73 -21.46
N GLU A 138 20.89 4.58 -20.44
CA GLU A 138 22.09 5.27 -20.02
C GLU A 138 23.16 4.25 -19.56
N GLU A 139 24.43 4.68 -19.52
CA GLU A 139 25.55 3.87 -19.03
C GLU A 139 25.49 3.78 -17.51
N PHE A 140 25.56 2.57 -16.95
CA PHE A 140 25.56 2.32 -15.51
C PHE A 140 26.71 1.42 -15.08
N THR A 141 27.03 1.47 -13.78
CA THR A 141 28.17 0.74 -13.18
C THR A 141 27.69 -0.14 -12.02
N PRO A 142 28.42 -1.23 -11.70
CA PRO A 142 28.02 -2.13 -10.62
C PRO A 142 28.06 -1.46 -9.24
N LEU A 143 27.01 -1.70 -8.47
CA LEU A 143 27.01 -1.49 -7.02
C LEU A 143 27.97 -2.47 -6.35
N SER A 144 28.68 -2.02 -5.34
CA SER A 144 29.60 -2.85 -4.55
C SER A 144 28.89 -3.68 -3.47
N GLN A 145 27.62 -3.40 -3.24
CA GLN A 145 26.71 -4.06 -2.28
C GLN A 145 25.38 -4.34 -2.97
N ASN A 146 24.60 -5.26 -2.44
CA ASN A 146 23.26 -5.54 -2.95
C ASN A 146 22.22 -4.48 -2.50
N TYR A 147 22.62 -3.23 -2.42
CA TYR A 147 21.72 -2.11 -2.21
C TYR A 147 22.26 -0.82 -2.84
N LEU A 148 21.35 0.03 -3.28
CA LEU A 148 21.62 1.42 -3.62
C LEU A 148 21.52 2.27 -2.36
N ALA A 149 22.56 3.05 -2.05
CA ALA A 149 22.57 3.94 -0.88
C ALA A 149 22.23 5.37 -1.29
N ILE A 150 21.11 5.88 -0.82
CA ILE A 150 20.70 7.27 -0.98
C ILE A 150 21.12 8.04 0.27
N LYS A 151 22.02 8.99 0.12
CA LYS A 151 22.46 9.84 1.22
C LYS A 151 21.32 10.75 1.66
N LEU A 152 21.02 10.76 2.97
CA LEU A 152 19.96 11.56 3.56
C LEU A 152 20.51 12.79 4.31
N ASP A 153 19.77 13.90 4.23
CA ASP A 153 20.05 15.14 4.98
C ASP A 153 19.18 15.18 6.26
N LYS A 154 19.65 14.48 7.31
CA LYS A 154 18.92 14.35 8.58
C LYS A 154 18.63 15.72 9.20
N PRO A 155 17.36 16.01 9.60
CA PRO A 155 17.02 17.25 10.29
C PRO A 155 17.77 17.40 11.61
N ALA A 156 18.01 18.66 12.00
CA ALA A 156 18.66 19.00 13.28
C ALA A 156 17.79 18.57 14.47
N ASP A 157 18.46 18.12 15.53
CA ASP A 157 17.80 17.81 16.81
C ASP A 157 17.08 19.02 17.39
N GLY A 158 16.04 18.78 18.19
CA GLY A 158 15.22 19.85 18.76
C GLY A 158 14.87 19.63 20.23
N VAL A 159 14.16 20.61 20.79
CA VAL A 159 13.65 20.56 22.16
C VAL A 159 12.19 21.01 22.16
N THR A 160 11.32 20.25 22.81
CA THR A 160 9.89 20.58 22.94
C THR A 160 9.66 21.76 23.89
N PRO A 161 8.48 22.41 23.88
CA PRO A 161 8.12 23.43 24.87
C PRO A 161 8.21 22.95 26.33
N ALA A 162 8.10 21.65 26.56
CA ALA A 162 8.24 21.04 27.89
C ALA A 162 9.72 20.71 28.27
N GLY A 163 10.71 21.11 27.43
CA GLY A 163 12.13 20.88 27.67
C GLY A 163 12.62 19.46 27.32
N GLN A 164 11.83 18.64 26.64
CA GLN A 164 12.23 17.31 26.18
C GLN A 164 13.05 17.43 24.90
N ALA A 165 14.29 16.95 24.91
CA ALA A 165 15.12 16.82 23.72
C ALA A 165 14.61 15.68 22.82
N TYR A 166 14.72 15.84 21.51
CA TYR A 166 14.41 14.81 20.51
C TYR A 166 15.37 14.92 19.30
N THR A 167 15.55 13.81 18.65
CA THR A 167 16.30 13.67 17.39
C THR A 167 15.36 13.19 16.31
N TYR A 168 15.87 12.99 15.08
CA TYR A 168 15.08 12.49 13.96
C TYR A 168 15.54 11.10 13.50
N THR A 169 14.61 10.36 12.95
CA THR A 169 14.86 9.13 12.18
C THR A 169 14.14 9.20 10.85
N ALA A 170 14.78 8.68 9.80
CA ALA A 170 14.07 8.40 8.56
C ALA A 170 13.02 7.33 8.85
N ASN A 171 11.79 7.56 8.36
CA ASN A 171 10.65 6.67 8.60
C ASN A 171 10.11 6.18 7.25
N ASP A 172 8.80 6.23 7.04
CA ASP A 172 8.18 5.78 5.81
C ASP A 172 8.61 6.65 4.61
N ALA A 173 8.58 6.06 3.44
CA ALA A 173 8.86 6.74 2.19
C ALA A 173 7.78 6.43 1.14
N SER A 174 7.77 7.19 0.07
CA SER A 174 7.01 6.95 -1.15
C SER A 174 7.89 7.23 -2.36
N VAL A 175 7.42 6.89 -3.54
CA VAL A 175 8.12 7.15 -4.81
C VAL A 175 7.17 7.69 -5.86
N ALA A 176 7.69 8.58 -6.71
CA ALA A 176 7.06 9.00 -7.94
C ALA A 176 8.11 9.63 -8.87
N ASP A 177 7.82 9.70 -10.16
CA ASP A 177 8.61 10.47 -11.14
C ASP A 177 8.25 11.96 -10.99
N LEU A 178 9.02 12.70 -10.18
CA LEU A 178 8.71 14.08 -9.81
C LEU A 178 9.09 15.09 -10.91
N ASP A 179 10.03 14.76 -11.78
CA ASP A 179 10.52 15.69 -12.81
C ASP A 179 10.25 15.25 -14.25
N GLY A 180 9.67 14.07 -14.43
CA GLY A 180 9.19 13.54 -15.71
C GLY A 180 10.32 12.93 -16.57
N ASP A 181 11.43 12.51 -15.95
CA ASP A 181 12.56 11.91 -16.65
C ASP A 181 12.45 10.38 -16.81
N GLY A 182 11.45 9.76 -16.15
CA GLY A 182 11.17 8.33 -16.15
C GLY A 182 11.87 7.57 -15.04
N THR A 183 12.66 8.24 -14.21
CA THR A 183 13.30 7.69 -13.01
C THR A 183 12.55 8.12 -11.76
N TYR A 184 12.39 7.25 -10.80
CA TYR A 184 11.70 7.60 -9.56
C TYR A 184 12.56 8.46 -8.64
N GLU A 185 11.93 9.45 -7.98
CA GLU A 185 12.44 10.12 -6.80
C GLU A 185 11.86 9.54 -5.53
N ILE A 186 12.63 9.59 -4.45
CA ILE A 186 12.21 9.15 -3.10
C ILE A 186 11.63 10.34 -2.34
N ILE A 187 10.42 10.18 -1.83
CA ILE A 187 9.76 11.11 -0.90
C ILE A 187 9.90 10.53 0.51
N GLN A 188 10.82 11.08 1.32
CA GLN A 188 11.17 10.57 2.65
C GLN A 188 10.50 11.36 3.77
N LEU A 189 9.75 10.68 4.63
CA LEU A 189 9.22 11.25 5.87
C LEU A 189 10.23 11.16 7.00
N TRP A 190 10.37 12.24 7.75
CA TRP A 190 11.20 12.30 8.94
C TRP A 190 10.35 12.35 10.20
N ASN A 191 10.49 11.34 11.05
CA ASN A 191 9.82 11.30 12.34
C ASN A 191 10.76 11.75 13.48
N PRO A 192 10.30 12.67 14.36
CA PRO A 192 11.01 12.94 15.61
C PRO A 192 10.94 11.73 16.53
N SER A 193 12.01 11.49 17.31
CA SER A 193 12.11 10.37 18.25
C SER A 193 11.05 10.39 19.36
N ASN A 194 10.34 11.51 19.54
CA ASN A 194 9.23 11.69 20.44
C ASN A 194 7.85 11.66 19.74
N ALA A 195 7.76 11.10 18.53
CA ALA A 195 6.48 10.82 17.86
C ALA A 195 5.55 10.02 18.78
N LYS A 196 4.24 10.19 18.63
CA LYS A 196 3.22 9.65 19.54
C LYS A 196 2.10 8.97 18.75
N ASP A 197 1.63 7.84 19.26
CA ASP A 197 0.30 7.37 18.88
C ASP A 197 -0.77 8.38 19.33
N ASN A 198 -1.90 8.39 18.64
CA ASN A 198 -3.02 9.29 18.92
C ASN A 198 -3.58 9.16 20.34
N SER A 199 -3.46 7.97 20.95
CA SER A 199 -3.87 7.70 22.34
C SER A 199 -2.91 8.26 23.40
N GLN A 200 -1.68 8.66 23.01
CA GLN A 200 -0.63 9.06 23.91
C GLN A 200 -0.50 10.58 23.99
N SER A 201 -0.40 11.15 25.19
CA SER A 201 -0.10 12.56 25.40
C SER A 201 1.40 12.86 25.22
N GLY A 202 1.73 14.13 25.01
CA GLY A 202 3.07 14.67 24.87
C GLY A 202 3.25 15.49 23.62
N TYR A 203 4.16 16.48 23.71
CA TYR A 203 4.58 17.24 22.53
C TYR A 203 5.42 16.39 21.60
N THR A 204 5.33 16.66 20.30
CA THR A 204 6.21 16.07 19.27
C THR A 204 7.04 17.17 18.61
N GLY A 205 8.17 16.80 18.02
CA GLY A 205 8.85 17.63 17.03
C GLY A 205 8.00 17.76 15.75
N ASN A 206 8.44 18.62 14.84
CA ASN A 206 7.81 18.76 13.52
C ASN A 206 8.05 17.50 12.69
N VAL A 207 7.15 17.22 11.75
CA VAL A 207 7.36 16.26 10.67
C VAL A 207 7.96 17.02 9.48
N TYR A 208 9.00 16.45 8.87
CA TYR A 208 9.54 16.94 7.61
C TYR A 208 9.28 15.92 6.50
N VAL A 209 9.12 16.44 5.29
CA VAL A 209 9.02 15.64 4.07
C VAL A 209 10.10 16.13 3.11
N ASP A 210 10.98 15.24 2.72
CA ASP A 210 12.08 15.52 1.80
C ASP A 210 11.90 14.78 0.48
N ALA A 211 12.43 15.32 -0.62
CA ALA A 211 12.60 14.57 -1.85
C ALA A 211 14.07 14.42 -2.23
N TYR A 212 14.40 13.24 -2.76
CA TYR A 212 15.74 12.88 -3.19
C TYR A 212 15.71 12.15 -4.54
N ARG A 213 16.66 12.45 -5.41
CA ARG A 213 16.97 11.59 -6.55
C ARG A 213 17.65 10.30 -6.12
N MET A 214 17.64 9.29 -6.97
CA MET A 214 18.30 8.00 -6.71
C MET A 214 19.83 8.12 -6.53
N ASP A 215 20.45 9.20 -6.99
CA ASP A 215 21.87 9.51 -6.75
C ASP A 215 22.17 10.16 -5.39
N GLY A 216 21.13 10.39 -4.57
CA GLY A 216 21.22 11.05 -3.26
C GLY A 216 21.17 12.58 -3.32
N THR A 217 20.94 13.17 -4.48
CA THR A 217 20.72 14.62 -4.61
C THR A 217 19.41 14.98 -3.95
N LYS A 218 19.46 15.81 -2.90
CA LYS A 218 18.26 16.36 -2.26
C LYS A 218 17.64 17.43 -3.14
N LEU A 219 16.36 17.28 -3.45
CA LEU A 219 15.60 18.25 -4.23
C LEU A 219 15.03 19.36 -3.34
N TRP A 220 14.31 18.98 -2.29
CA TRP A 220 13.62 19.92 -1.42
C TRP A 220 13.29 19.34 -0.03
N ARG A 221 12.82 20.21 0.86
CA ARG A 221 12.24 19.89 2.18
C ARG A 221 11.01 20.74 2.44
N ILE A 222 9.93 20.10 2.90
CA ILE A 222 8.72 20.73 3.44
C ILE A 222 8.74 20.54 4.96
N ASP A 223 8.49 21.63 5.72
CA ASP A 223 8.29 21.58 7.18
C ASP A 223 6.78 21.64 7.48
N LEU A 224 6.20 20.59 8.02
CA LEU A 224 4.77 20.56 8.35
C LEU A 224 4.41 21.45 9.56
N GLY A 225 5.40 21.94 10.28
CA GLY A 225 5.20 22.86 11.39
C GLY A 225 4.66 22.20 12.66
N ARG A 226 4.51 23.03 13.70
CA ARG A 226 4.14 22.58 15.06
C ARG A 226 2.68 22.16 15.20
N ASN A 227 1.81 22.53 14.27
CA ASN A 227 0.37 22.25 14.31
C ASN A 227 0.00 20.94 13.59
N ILE A 228 0.98 20.22 13.04
CA ILE A 228 0.88 18.82 12.63
C ILE A 228 1.63 17.97 13.66
N ARG A 229 0.92 17.09 14.35
CA ARG A 229 1.50 16.18 15.35
C ARG A 229 2.19 15.02 14.64
N ALA A 230 3.32 14.54 15.17
CA ALA A 230 4.04 13.40 14.59
C ALA A 230 3.55 12.07 15.17
N GLY A 231 3.36 11.08 14.30
CA GLY A 231 2.98 9.70 14.62
C GLY A 231 2.31 9.03 13.42
N ALA A 232 2.20 7.72 13.44
CA ALA A 232 1.79 6.89 12.30
C ALA A 232 0.43 7.28 11.65
N HIS A 233 -0.47 7.94 12.38
CA HIS A 233 -1.81 8.23 11.88
C HIS A 233 -2.06 9.69 11.50
N TYR A 234 -1.05 10.58 11.64
CA TYR A 234 -1.26 12.03 11.45
C TYR A 234 -0.92 12.54 10.06
N THR A 235 0.06 11.91 9.38
CA THR A 235 0.56 12.35 8.08
C THR A 235 0.50 11.20 7.10
N GLN A 236 -0.29 11.36 6.04
CA GLN A 236 -0.37 10.48 4.88
C GLN A 236 0.13 11.28 3.68
N VAL A 237 1.05 10.71 2.91
CA VAL A 237 1.61 11.35 1.73
C VAL A 237 1.17 10.55 0.51
N LEU A 238 0.56 11.20 -0.46
CA LEU A 238 0.32 10.65 -1.77
C LEU A 238 1.22 11.34 -2.77
N ALA A 239 2.00 10.56 -3.52
CA ALA A 239 2.84 11.03 -4.62
C ALA A 239 2.42 10.31 -5.90
N TYR A 240 1.91 11.06 -6.86
CA TYR A 240 1.36 10.55 -8.12
C TYR A 240 1.22 11.69 -9.12
N ASP A 241 1.26 11.39 -10.41
CA ASP A 241 0.92 12.35 -11.46
C ASP A 241 -0.60 12.48 -11.56
N PHE A 242 -1.18 13.47 -10.85
CA PHE A 242 -2.62 13.65 -10.75
C PHE A 242 -3.23 14.48 -11.89
N ASP A 243 -2.44 15.26 -12.62
CA ASP A 243 -2.95 16.09 -13.72
C ASP A 243 -2.53 15.57 -15.11
N GLY A 244 -1.77 14.48 -15.17
CA GLY A 244 -1.38 13.77 -16.40
C GLY A 244 -0.33 14.52 -17.22
N ASP A 245 0.45 15.42 -16.61
CA ASP A 245 1.47 16.19 -17.32
C ASP A 245 2.81 15.44 -17.45
N GLY A 246 2.96 14.30 -16.79
CA GLY A 246 4.15 13.45 -16.76
C GLY A 246 5.07 13.73 -15.58
N LYS A 247 4.68 14.59 -14.63
CA LYS A 247 5.40 14.92 -13.40
C LYS A 247 4.49 14.75 -12.21
N ALA A 248 4.90 13.96 -11.24
CA ALA A 248 4.07 13.70 -10.09
C ALA A 248 3.97 14.89 -9.13
N GLU A 249 2.79 15.05 -8.52
CA GLU A 249 2.55 15.94 -7.40
C GLU A 249 2.69 15.19 -6.08
N VAL A 250 2.88 15.97 -5.00
CA VAL A 250 2.85 15.48 -3.63
C VAL A 250 1.71 16.13 -2.87
N SER A 251 0.78 15.34 -2.36
CA SER A 251 -0.38 15.83 -1.60
C SER A 251 -0.43 15.28 -0.19
N LEU A 252 -0.76 16.14 0.78
CA LEU A 252 -0.84 15.78 2.19
C LEU A 252 -1.62 16.81 3.02
N LYS A 253 -2.00 16.40 4.23
CA LYS A 253 -2.63 17.30 5.20
C LYS A 253 -1.63 18.29 5.77
N THR A 254 -2.00 19.59 5.79
CA THR A 254 -1.22 20.70 6.32
C THR A 254 -2.01 21.51 7.35
N ALA A 255 -1.36 22.48 7.98
CA ALA A 255 -1.97 23.39 8.96
C ALA A 255 -1.26 24.76 8.95
N ASP A 256 -1.74 25.69 9.77
CA ASP A 256 -1.05 26.95 10.02
C ASP A 256 0.41 26.72 10.42
N GLY A 257 1.32 27.44 9.76
CA GLY A 257 2.77 27.33 9.99
C GLY A 257 3.47 26.22 9.19
N THR A 258 2.76 25.45 8.34
CA THR A 258 3.42 24.58 7.35
C THR A 258 4.16 25.47 6.34
N THR A 259 5.43 25.11 6.06
CA THR A 259 6.31 25.91 5.18
C THR A 259 6.77 25.03 4.02
N ASP A 260 6.56 25.50 2.79
CA ASP A 260 7.01 24.83 1.57
C ASP A 260 8.52 24.99 1.33
N ALA A 261 9.02 24.36 0.27
CA ALA A 261 10.44 24.38 -0.07
C ALA A 261 10.99 25.75 -0.46
N ALA A 262 10.12 26.67 -0.90
CA ALA A 262 10.49 28.06 -1.23
C ALA A 262 10.39 29.01 -0.01
N GLY A 263 9.94 28.52 1.15
CA GLY A 263 9.73 29.29 2.36
C GLY A 263 8.36 29.97 2.43
N THR A 264 7.42 29.58 1.56
CA THR A 264 6.02 30.07 1.62
C THR A 264 5.30 29.40 2.78
N VAL A 265 4.67 30.18 3.65
CA VAL A 265 3.98 29.66 4.84
C VAL A 265 2.48 29.60 4.60
N ILE A 266 1.87 28.47 4.94
CA ILE A 266 0.42 28.28 4.94
C ILE A 266 -0.15 28.92 6.22
N GLY A 267 -1.14 29.80 6.06
CA GLY A 267 -1.89 30.42 7.15
C GLY A 267 -1.04 31.29 8.06
N ASP A 268 -1.25 31.17 9.39
CA ASP A 268 -0.56 31.99 10.39
C ASP A 268 0.73 31.31 10.89
N PRO A 269 1.94 31.84 10.59
CA PRO A 269 3.21 31.29 11.06
C PRO A 269 3.40 31.36 12.58
N ALA A 270 2.69 32.23 13.28
CA ALA A 270 2.79 32.42 14.72
C ALA A 270 1.84 31.48 15.50
N ALA A 271 0.87 30.88 14.85
CA ALA A 271 -0.12 30.04 15.50
C ALA A 271 0.49 28.82 16.19
N ASP A 272 0.00 28.51 17.39
CA ASP A 272 0.33 27.31 18.16
C ASP A 272 -0.95 26.79 18.84
N TYR A 273 -1.52 25.73 18.26
CA TYR A 273 -2.76 25.13 18.75
C TYR A 273 -2.54 23.93 19.67
N ARG A 274 -1.27 23.64 20.02
CA ARG A 274 -0.94 22.54 20.94
C ARG A 274 -1.43 22.89 22.37
N ASN A 275 -2.21 22.02 22.95
CA ASN A 275 -2.59 22.16 24.37
C ASN A 275 -1.46 21.70 25.30
N SER A 276 -1.64 21.86 26.62
CA SER A 276 -0.63 21.47 27.62
C SER A 276 -0.30 19.97 27.65
N ALA A 277 -1.17 19.12 27.08
CA ALA A 277 -0.94 17.68 26.89
C ALA A 277 -0.27 17.34 25.54
N GLY A 278 0.03 18.35 24.71
CA GLY A 278 0.70 18.17 23.42
C GLY A 278 -0.22 17.76 22.28
N TYR A 279 -1.54 17.72 22.48
CA TYR A 279 -2.50 17.46 21.39
C TYR A 279 -2.84 18.76 20.65
N VAL A 280 -3.15 18.62 19.36
CA VAL A 280 -3.67 19.70 18.49
C VAL A 280 -5.15 19.42 18.25
N LEU A 281 -6.03 20.02 19.06
CA LEU A 281 -7.49 19.78 19.04
C LEU A 281 -8.31 20.94 18.49
N SER A 282 -7.65 21.98 17.98
CA SER A 282 -8.25 23.18 17.39
C SER A 282 -7.34 23.75 16.31
N GLY A 283 -7.77 24.80 15.68
CA GLY A 283 -7.08 25.43 14.55
C GLY A 283 -7.54 24.89 13.19
N PRO A 284 -7.26 25.61 12.10
CA PRO A 284 -7.58 25.17 10.76
C PRO A 284 -6.68 24.01 10.32
N GLU A 285 -7.21 23.17 9.47
CA GLU A 285 -6.51 22.10 8.78
C GLU A 285 -6.77 22.25 7.29
N PHE A 286 -5.79 21.91 6.49
CA PHE A 286 -5.86 22.03 5.04
C PHE A 286 -5.42 20.74 4.38
N LEU A 287 -5.88 20.52 3.15
CA LEU A 287 -5.27 19.61 2.18
C LEU A 287 -4.50 20.49 1.19
N THR A 288 -3.21 20.19 1.01
CA THR A 288 -2.33 20.93 0.10
C THR A 288 -1.71 19.97 -0.91
N VAL A 289 -1.70 20.38 -2.17
CA VAL A 289 -0.93 19.76 -3.23
C VAL A 289 0.30 20.61 -3.54
N PHE A 290 1.45 19.96 -3.65
CA PHE A 290 2.75 20.56 -3.95
C PHE A 290 3.24 20.06 -5.30
N LYS A 291 3.93 20.91 -6.05
CA LYS A 291 4.67 20.50 -7.25
C LYS A 291 5.78 19.54 -6.85
N GLY A 292 5.79 18.33 -7.40
CA GLY A 292 6.79 17.33 -7.06
C GLY A 292 8.22 17.75 -7.37
N GLU A 293 8.46 18.38 -8.51
CA GLU A 293 9.77 18.86 -8.94
C GLU A 293 10.41 19.87 -7.96
N THR A 294 9.61 20.71 -7.32
CA THR A 294 10.11 21.87 -6.54
C THR A 294 9.69 21.89 -5.07
N GLY A 295 8.74 21.08 -4.65
CA GLY A 295 8.14 21.11 -3.30
C GLY A 295 7.40 22.39 -2.97
N THR A 296 7.01 23.20 -3.99
CA THR A 296 6.27 24.46 -3.80
C THR A 296 4.77 24.22 -3.84
N ILE A 297 4.01 25.01 -3.07
CA ILE A 297 2.55 24.92 -3.03
C ILE A 297 1.97 25.16 -4.43
N MET A 298 1.12 24.25 -4.90
CA MET A 298 0.30 24.39 -6.10
C MET A 298 -1.10 24.88 -5.75
N ASP A 299 -1.78 24.17 -4.82
CA ASP A 299 -3.10 24.56 -4.32
C ASP A 299 -3.30 24.12 -2.86
N THR A 300 -4.18 24.83 -2.15
CA THR A 300 -4.54 24.52 -0.76
C THR A 300 -6.02 24.77 -0.54
N VAL A 301 -6.72 23.76 -0.04
CA VAL A 301 -8.14 23.84 0.32
C VAL A 301 -8.33 23.50 1.80
N ALA A 302 -9.45 23.90 2.40
CA ALA A 302 -9.79 23.47 3.75
C ALA A 302 -9.95 21.94 3.81
N TYR A 303 -9.40 21.30 4.84
CA TYR A 303 -9.53 19.84 5.00
C TYR A 303 -11.00 19.46 5.26
N ASP A 304 -11.56 18.62 4.42
CA ASP A 304 -12.93 18.10 4.55
C ASP A 304 -12.90 16.61 4.97
N PRO A 305 -13.64 16.20 6.00
CA PRO A 305 -14.44 17.03 6.89
C PRO A 305 -13.55 17.80 7.90
N PRO A 306 -13.97 18.99 8.33
CA PRO A 306 -13.28 19.70 9.41
C PRO A 306 -13.38 18.88 10.70
N ARG A 307 -12.41 19.07 11.61
CA ARG A 307 -12.39 18.42 12.94
C ARG A 307 -13.69 18.62 13.68
N GLY A 308 -14.26 19.83 13.67
CA GLY A 308 -15.49 20.17 14.39
C GLY A 308 -15.38 19.89 15.90
N SER A 309 -16.42 19.31 16.48
CA SER A 309 -16.38 18.85 17.88
C SER A 309 -15.59 17.54 17.98
N VAL A 310 -14.44 17.56 18.65
CA VAL A 310 -13.59 16.39 18.89
C VAL A 310 -14.40 15.24 19.52
N ALA A 311 -15.26 15.55 20.50
CA ALA A 311 -16.08 14.56 21.19
C ALA A 311 -17.10 13.86 20.29
N ALA A 312 -17.53 14.49 19.19
CA ALA A 312 -18.45 13.87 18.24
C ALA A 312 -17.82 12.69 17.47
N TRP A 313 -16.48 12.56 17.48
CA TRP A 313 -15.76 11.45 16.88
C TRP A 313 -15.53 10.27 17.83
N GLY A 314 -16.02 10.33 19.08
CA GLY A 314 -16.01 9.22 20.01
C GLY A 314 -15.13 9.38 21.26
N ASP A 315 -14.25 10.39 21.29
CA ASP A 315 -13.50 10.77 22.49
C ASP A 315 -13.22 12.28 22.53
N GLY A 316 -12.73 12.78 23.68
CA GLY A 316 -12.48 14.21 23.88
C GLY A 316 -11.00 14.61 23.79
N TYR A 317 -10.08 13.69 23.43
CA TYR A 317 -8.64 13.92 23.45
C TYR A 317 -7.93 13.67 22.10
N GLY A 318 -8.68 13.39 21.04
CA GLY A 318 -8.16 13.36 19.67
C GLY A 318 -7.80 11.98 19.15
N ASN A 319 -7.95 10.90 19.93
CA ASN A 319 -7.60 9.57 19.44
C ASN A 319 -8.47 9.09 18.27
N ARG A 320 -9.75 9.49 18.21
CA ARG A 320 -10.66 9.08 17.13
C ARG A 320 -10.71 10.05 15.98
N VAL A 321 -10.66 11.36 16.24
CA VAL A 321 -10.78 12.41 15.22
C VAL A 321 -9.51 12.54 14.36
N ASP A 322 -8.34 12.25 14.92
CA ASP A 322 -7.06 12.38 14.22
C ASP A 322 -6.57 11.03 13.64
N ARG A 323 -7.48 10.25 13.12
CA ARG A 323 -7.22 9.00 12.39
C ARG A 323 -7.48 9.24 10.91
N PHE A 324 -6.42 9.24 10.11
CA PHE A 324 -6.47 9.56 8.68
C PHE A 324 -5.96 8.38 7.86
N LEU A 325 -6.59 8.18 6.70
CA LEU A 325 -6.09 7.32 5.63
C LEU A 325 -6.11 8.12 4.33
N ALA A 326 -5.37 7.66 3.33
CA ALA A 326 -5.36 8.22 1.99
C ALA A 326 -5.13 7.13 0.95
N GLY A 327 -5.49 7.38 -0.30
CA GLY A 327 -5.28 6.47 -1.41
C GLY A 327 -5.44 7.14 -2.76
N VAL A 328 -4.87 6.54 -3.79
CA VAL A 328 -5.05 6.92 -5.20
C VAL A 328 -6.00 5.91 -5.84
N ALA A 329 -6.92 6.35 -6.67
CA ALA A 329 -7.89 5.51 -7.37
C ALA A 329 -8.24 6.07 -8.75
N TYR A 330 -8.53 5.21 -9.71
CA TYR A 330 -8.99 5.57 -11.04
C TYR A 330 -10.53 5.56 -11.09
N LEU A 331 -11.15 6.59 -10.50
CA LEU A 331 -12.60 6.70 -10.31
C LEU A 331 -13.40 6.96 -11.61
N ASP A 332 -12.74 7.25 -12.70
CA ASP A 332 -13.32 7.31 -14.04
C ASP A 332 -12.75 6.23 -14.97
N GLY A 333 -11.84 5.40 -14.47
CA GLY A 333 -11.17 4.33 -15.18
C GLY A 333 -9.96 4.77 -16.00
N GLU A 334 -9.64 6.08 -16.06
CA GLU A 334 -8.56 6.62 -16.89
C GLU A 334 -7.61 7.54 -16.12
N HIS A 335 -8.12 8.43 -15.24
CA HIS A 335 -7.35 9.46 -14.55
C HIS A 335 -7.26 9.17 -13.04
N PRO A 336 -6.08 9.34 -12.42
CA PRO A 336 -5.92 9.14 -11.00
C PRO A 336 -6.61 10.26 -10.20
N SER A 337 -7.40 9.88 -9.20
CA SER A 337 -7.98 10.76 -8.19
C SER A 337 -7.35 10.50 -6.85
N MET A 338 -7.26 11.48 -5.98
CA MET A 338 -6.80 11.32 -4.60
C MET A 338 -7.99 11.20 -3.64
N MET A 339 -7.89 10.32 -2.66
CA MET A 339 -8.83 10.21 -1.55
C MET A 339 -8.11 10.54 -0.25
N PHE A 340 -8.71 11.39 0.58
CA PHE A 340 -8.32 11.62 1.96
C PHE A 340 -9.48 11.36 2.90
N SER A 341 -9.23 10.66 4.01
CA SER A 341 -10.26 10.29 4.96
C SER A 341 -10.00 10.83 6.36
N ARG A 342 -11.07 10.88 7.16
CA ARG A 342 -11.00 11.12 8.60
C ARG A 342 -11.90 10.13 9.34
N GLY A 343 -11.31 9.46 10.33
CA GLY A 343 -12.00 8.50 11.20
C GLY A 343 -12.20 7.13 10.57
N TYR A 344 -12.13 6.08 11.40
CA TYR A 344 -12.45 4.70 11.00
C TYR A 344 -12.91 3.83 12.18
N TYR A 345 -12.77 4.29 13.43
CA TYR A 345 -13.28 3.59 14.62
C TYR A 345 -14.75 3.90 14.94
N THR A 346 -15.24 5.05 14.49
CA THR A 346 -16.59 5.55 14.73
C THR A 346 -17.11 6.19 13.46
N ARG A 347 -17.41 7.50 13.45
CA ARG A 347 -17.68 8.22 12.21
C ARG A 347 -16.52 8.04 11.24
N THR A 348 -16.85 7.81 9.99
CA THR A 348 -15.92 7.61 8.89
C THR A 348 -16.32 8.50 7.74
N VAL A 349 -15.38 9.29 7.22
CA VAL A 349 -15.61 10.16 6.09
C VAL A 349 -14.47 9.98 5.08
N LEU A 350 -14.83 9.72 3.83
CA LEU A 350 -13.92 9.68 2.67
C LEU A 350 -14.28 10.86 1.75
N VAL A 351 -13.28 11.57 1.29
CA VAL A 351 -13.46 12.67 0.33
C VAL A 351 -12.45 12.50 -0.79
N THR A 352 -12.92 12.55 -2.03
CA THR A 352 -12.07 12.42 -3.20
C THR A 352 -11.93 13.75 -3.92
N TYR A 353 -10.75 13.92 -4.54
CA TYR A 353 -10.39 15.11 -5.28
C TYR A 353 -9.72 14.73 -6.59
N ASP A 354 -10.04 15.48 -7.64
CA ASP A 354 -9.29 15.51 -8.88
C ASP A 354 -8.38 16.75 -8.88
N LEU A 355 -7.24 16.69 -9.57
CA LEU A 355 -6.41 17.85 -9.81
C LEU A 355 -6.69 18.38 -11.23
N VAL A 356 -7.39 19.50 -11.33
CA VAL A 356 -7.80 20.11 -12.61
C VAL A 356 -7.21 21.50 -12.75
N ASP A 357 -6.42 21.72 -13.79
CA ASP A 357 -5.73 23.00 -14.02
C ASP A 357 -4.94 23.49 -12.78
N GLY A 358 -4.28 22.56 -12.08
CA GLY A 358 -3.51 22.79 -10.85
C GLY A 358 -4.37 23.15 -9.63
N LYS A 359 -5.66 22.79 -9.61
CA LYS A 359 -6.60 23.04 -8.53
C LYS A 359 -7.25 21.77 -8.02
N LEU A 360 -7.37 21.64 -6.70
CA LEU A 360 -8.11 20.58 -6.04
C LEU A 360 -9.60 20.76 -6.22
N VAL A 361 -10.23 19.85 -6.97
CA VAL A 361 -11.67 19.85 -7.22
C VAL A 361 -12.28 18.62 -6.54
N GLN A 362 -13.14 18.84 -5.54
CA GLN A 362 -13.81 17.74 -4.85
C GLN A 362 -14.74 16.99 -5.82
N ARG A 363 -14.59 15.66 -5.93
CA ARG A 363 -15.40 14.81 -6.79
C ARG A 363 -16.65 14.33 -6.04
N TRP A 364 -16.46 13.64 -4.91
CA TRP A 364 -17.57 13.19 -4.04
C TRP A 364 -17.10 13.08 -2.57
N LYS A 365 -18.07 12.87 -1.69
CA LYS A 365 -17.87 12.67 -0.26
C LYS A 365 -18.81 11.60 0.27
N PHE A 366 -18.23 10.57 0.86
CA PHE A 366 -18.95 9.61 1.71
C PHE A 366 -18.84 10.03 3.18
N ASP A 367 -19.96 9.97 3.93
CA ASP A 367 -20.01 10.25 5.37
C ASP A 367 -20.95 9.26 6.06
N SER A 368 -20.43 8.45 6.96
CA SER A 368 -21.20 7.45 7.71
C SER A 368 -22.28 8.05 8.61
N ASP A 369 -22.21 9.34 8.97
CA ASP A 369 -23.33 10.04 9.65
C ASP A 369 -24.52 10.28 8.73
N VAL A 370 -24.31 10.28 7.42
CA VAL A 370 -25.34 10.45 6.39
C VAL A 370 -25.78 9.09 5.82
N ALA A 371 -24.81 8.22 5.51
CA ALA A 371 -25.06 6.92 4.87
C ALA A 371 -25.74 5.91 5.80
N GLY A 372 -25.47 5.98 7.11
CA GLY A 372 -26.09 5.11 8.11
C GLY A 372 -25.13 4.66 9.22
N ALA A 373 -25.70 4.39 10.38
CA ALA A 373 -24.93 4.02 11.58
C ALA A 373 -24.16 2.70 11.41
N GLU A 374 -24.59 1.82 10.53
CA GLU A 374 -23.95 0.54 10.18
C GLU A 374 -22.59 0.68 9.50
N TYR A 375 -22.32 1.83 8.89
CA TYR A 375 -21.03 2.13 8.26
C TYR A 375 -20.00 2.69 9.24
N LYS A 376 -20.40 3.01 10.47
CA LYS A 376 -19.47 3.50 11.50
C LYS A 376 -18.59 2.37 12.02
N GLY A 377 -17.29 2.65 12.16
CA GLY A 377 -16.34 1.71 12.74
C GLY A 377 -16.04 0.49 11.87
N GLN A 378 -16.13 0.64 10.55
CA GLN A 378 -15.88 -0.43 9.60
C GLN A 378 -14.53 -0.32 8.87
N GLY A 379 -13.79 0.79 9.03
CA GLY A 379 -12.49 0.97 8.40
C GLY A 379 -11.37 0.27 9.17
N ASN A 380 -10.33 -0.19 8.46
CA ASN A 380 -9.12 -0.75 9.03
C ASN A 380 -8.04 0.33 9.26
N HIS A 381 -6.86 -0.07 9.76
CA HIS A 381 -5.66 0.79 9.80
C HIS A 381 -4.98 0.94 8.44
N ASN A 382 -5.48 0.32 7.41
CA ASN A 382 -5.07 0.44 6.02
C ASN A 382 -6.31 0.25 5.14
N LEU A 383 -6.16 0.39 3.83
CA LEU A 383 -7.19 0.16 2.83
C LEU A 383 -6.59 -0.51 1.59
N SER A 384 -7.43 -1.02 0.71
CA SER A 384 -7.04 -1.43 -0.63
C SER A 384 -7.84 -0.65 -1.67
N VAL A 385 -7.29 -0.53 -2.87
CA VAL A 385 -7.93 0.12 -4.02
C VAL A 385 -7.81 -0.82 -5.20
N ALA A 386 -8.92 -1.16 -5.83
CA ALA A 386 -8.97 -1.98 -7.04
C ALA A 386 -10.36 -1.90 -7.67
N ASP A 387 -10.47 -2.22 -8.95
CA ASP A 387 -11.73 -2.49 -9.65
C ASP A 387 -12.27 -3.86 -9.20
N VAL A 388 -13.05 -3.87 -8.10
CA VAL A 388 -13.50 -5.13 -7.50
C VAL A 388 -14.78 -5.66 -8.13
N ASP A 389 -15.59 -4.83 -8.77
CA ASP A 389 -16.82 -5.24 -9.43
C ASP A 389 -16.71 -5.33 -10.96
N GLN A 390 -15.51 -5.06 -11.51
CA GLN A 390 -15.13 -5.20 -12.91
C GLN A 390 -15.90 -4.25 -13.86
N ASP A 391 -16.23 -3.04 -13.38
CA ASP A 391 -16.82 -2.00 -14.20
C ASP A 391 -15.77 -1.11 -14.92
N GLY A 392 -14.48 -1.31 -14.64
CA GLY A 392 -13.34 -0.60 -15.20
C GLY A 392 -12.86 0.57 -14.34
N LYS A 393 -13.47 0.81 -13.18
CA LYS A 393 -13.11 1.88 -12.25
C LYS A 393 -12.78 1.29 -10.88
N ASP A 394 -12.11 2.07 -10.05
CA ASP A 394 -11.63 1.58 -8.77
C ASP A 394 -12.58 1.88 -7.61
N GLU A 395 -12.70 0.90 -6.69
CA GLU A 395 -13.36 1.00 -5.41
C GLU A 395 -12.35 1.14 -4.27
N PHE A 396 -12.81 1.75 -3.17
CA PHE A 396 -12.08 1.76 -1.90
C PHE A 396 -12.55 0.64 -0.98
N VAL A 397 -11.76 -0.45 -0.89
CA VAL A 397 -11.98 -1.50 0.10
C VAL A 397 -11.49 -0.98 1.46
N PHE A 398 -12.39 -0.32 2.18
CA PHE A 398 -12.11 0.44 3.40
C PHE A 398 -12.33 -0.42 4.66
N GLY A 399 -11.64 -1.56 4.76
CA GLY A 399 -11.80 -2.52 5.86
C GLY A 399 -12.99 -3.46 5.66
N SER A 400 -14.01 -3.33 6.51
CA SER A 400 -15.22 -4.16 6.47
C SER A 400 -16.34 -3.58 5.59
N MET A 401 -16.11 -2.45 4.94
CA MET A 401 -17.00 -1.85 3.94
C MET A 401 -16.21 -1.50 2.67
N THR A 402 -16.88 -1.47 1.54
CA THR A 402 -16.33 -1.02 0.26
C THR A 402 -17.18 0.15 -0.26
N ILE A 403 -16.51 1.19 -0.72
CA ILE A 403 -17.12 2.38 -1.30
C ILE A 403 -16.81 2.39 -2.79
N ASP A 404 -17.85 2.45 -3.58
CA ASP A 404 -17.89 2.46 -5.02
C ASP A 404 -17.26 3.73 -5.64
N ASP A 405 -16.85 3.69 -6.91
CA ASP A 405 -16.22 4.79 -7.68
C ASP A 405 -17.00 6.11 -7.59
N ASN A 406 -18.31 6.03 -7.42
CA ASN A 406 -19.25 7.15 -7.34
C ASN A 406 -19.50 7.67 -5.91
N GLY A 407 -18.83 7.09 -4.89
CA GLY A 407 -18.96 7.47 -3.48
C GLY A 407 -20.13 6.84 -2.75
N THR A 408 -20.88 5.92 -3.35
CA THR A 408 -21.91 5.15 -2.67
C THR A 408 -21.34 3.87 -2.06
N PRO A 409 -21.92 3.33 -0.97
CA PRO A 409 -21.48 2.03 -0.47
C PRO A 409 -21.80 0.91 -1.46
N LEU A 410 -20.77 0.15 -1.88
CA LEU A 410 -20.97 -1.07 -2.66
C LEU A 410 -21.52 -2.18 -1.75
N TYR A 411 -20.87 -2.42 -0.62
CA TYR A 411 -21.34 -3.34 0.42
C TYR A 411 -20.79 -2.99 1.81
N ASN A 412 -21.34 -3.65 2.85
CA ASN A 412 -20.85 -3.59 4.22
C ASN A 412 -20.99 -4.97 4.89
N THR A 413 -19.87 -5.60 5.22
CA THR A 413 -19.83 -6.92 5.87
C THR A 413 -20.20 -6.86 7.36
N LYS A 414 -20.13 -5.68 7.98
CA LYS A 414 -20.39 -5.44 9.41
C LYS A 414 -19.45 -6.19 10.36
N LEU A 415 -18.25 -6.57 9.86
CA LEU A 415 -17.25 -7.28 10.66
C LEU A 415 -16.48 -6.36 11.62
N GLY A 416 -16.65 -5.04 11.47
CA GLY A 416 -16.03 -4.02 12.32
C GLY A 416 -14.61 -3.67 11.89
N HIS A 417 -13.96 -2.88 12.75
CA HIS A 417 -12.59 -2.43 12.56
C HIS A 417 -11.56 -3.56 12.60
N GLY A 418 -10.45 -3.38 11.90
CA GLY A 418 -9.30 -4.28 11.89
C GLY A 418 -7.99 -3.58 11.51
N ASP A 419 -6.89 -4.34 11.50
CA ASP A 419 -5.56 -3.82 11.16
C ASP A 419 -5.21 -4.05 9.68
N ALA A 420 -4.66 -5.22 9.35
CA ALA A 420 -4.19 -5.56 8.00
C ALA A 420 -5.34 -5.87 7.04
N ILE A 421 -5.15 -5.50 5.78
CA ILE A 421 -6.04 -5.80 4.67
C ILE A 421 -5.23 -5.99 3.38
N HIS A 422 -5.52 -7.06 2.64
CA HIS A 422 -4.86 -7.43 1.40
C HIS A 422 -5.94 -7.74 0.36
N THR A 423 -5.94 -7.05 -0.79
CA THR A 423 -6.87 -7.31 -1.89
C THR A 423 -6.07 -7.51 -3.17
N SER A 424 -6.30 -8.64 -3.83
CA SER A 424 -5.66 -9.07 -5.07
C SER A 424 -6.45 -10.26 -5.64
N ASP A 425 -6.05 -10.78 -6.79
CA ASP A 425 -6.39 -12.13 -7.21
C ASP A 425 -5.61 -13.11 -6.31
N LEU A 426 -6.22 -13.53 -5.21
CA LEU A 426 -5.63 -14.46 -4.24
C LEU A 426 -6.07 -15.92 -4.50
N ASP A 427 -7.11 -16.13 -5.28
CA ASP A 427 -7.61 -17.44 -5.69
C ASP A 427 -7.87 -17.46 -7.20
N PRO A 428 -6.86 -17.71 -8.05
CA PRO A 428 -6.97 -17.64 -9.50
C PRO A 428 -7.96 -18.65 -10.12
N SER A 429 -8.52 -19.56 -9.32
CA SER A 429 -9.59 -20.45 -9.78
C SER A 429 -10.99 -19.80 -9.69
N ARG A 430 -11.10 -18.60 -9.14
CA ARG A 430 -12.34 -17.80 -9.03
C ARG A 430 -12.21 -16.58 -9.94
N PRO A 431 -13.29 -16.10 -10.54
CA PRO A 431 -13.27 -14.83 -11.23
C PRO A 431 -13.29 -13.66 -10.22
N GLY A 432 -12.55 -12.60 -10.51
CA GLY A 432 -12.49 -11.40 -9.68
C GLY A 432 -11.38 -11.43 -8.65
N LEU A 433 -11.47 -10.56 -7.65
CA LEU A 433 -10.47 -10.41 -6.61
C LEU A 433 -11.00 -10.92 -5.27
N GLU A 434 -10.07 -11.27 -4.37
CA GLU A 434 -10.39 -11.57 -2.98
C GLU A 434 -9.75 -10.56 -2.04
N THR A 435 -10.36 -10.45 -0.85
CA THR A 435 -9.82 -9.65 0.26
C THR A 435 -9.55 -10.54 1.47
N PHE A 436 -8.30 -10.57 1.93
CA PHE A 436 -7.93 -11.11 3.24
C PHE A 436 -7.75 -9.97 4.23
N ALA A 437 -8.45 -10.02 5.38
CA ALA A 437 -8.37 -8.99 6.40
C ALA A 437 -8.47 -9.55 7.81
N VAL A 438 -7.75 -8.94 8.76
CA VAL A 438 -7.83 -9.27 10.19
C VAL A 438 -8.78 -8.32 10.92
N HIS A 439 -9.31 -8.77 12.07
CA HIS A 439 -10.33 -8.06 12.83
C HIS A 439 -9.94 -7.83 14.29
N GLU A 440 -10.27 -6.64 14.82
CA GLU A 440 -10.00 -6.23 16.22
C GLU A 440 -11.16 -6.61 17.14
N SER A 441 -12.39 -6.41 16.71
CA SER A 441 -13.58 -6.58 17.55
C SER A 441 -14.23 -7.94 17.36
N MET A 442 -13.95 -8.88 18.26
CA MET A 442 -14.52 -10.23 18.22
C MET A 442 -16.04 -10.24 18.34
N SER A 443 -16.63 -9.29 19.03
CA SER A 443 -18.08 -9.17 19.16
C SER A 443 -18.75 -8.74 17.84
N GLN A 444 -18.11 -7.91 17.03
CA GLN A 444 -18.60 -7.49 15.73
C GLN A 444 -18.31 -8.53 14.65
N SER A 445 -17.10 -9.08 14.63
CA SER A 445 -16.68 -10.09 13.65
C SER A 445 -17.31 -11.49 13.90
N GLY A 446 -18.01 -11.70 15.02
CA GLY A 446 -18.55 -13.01 15.39
C GLY A 446 -17.45 -14.03 15.71
N ASN A 447 -16.41 -13.60 16.42
CA ASN A 447 -15.21 -14.37 16.77
C ASN A 447 -14.35 -14.79 15.56
N ARG A 448 -14.42 -14.04 14.46
CA ARG A 448 -13.49 -14.18 13.33
C ARG A 448 -12.29 -13.28 13.56
N GLY A 449 -11.10 -13.85 13.68
CA GLY A 449 -9.84 -13.11 13.78
C GLY A 449 -9.37 -12.63 12.42
N ALA A 450 -9.61 -13.44 11.37
CA ALA A 450 -9.40 -13.05 9.99
C ALA A 450 -10.49 -13.61 9.08
N THR A 451 -10.70 -12.96 7.93
CA THR A 451 -11.64 -13.41 6.90
C THR A 451 -10.99 -13.34 5.52
N PHE A 452 -11.28 -14.33 4.70
CA PHE A 452 -11.03 -14.34 3.26
C PHE A 452 -12.38 -14.17 2.56
N ARG A 453 -12.50 -13.17 1.70
CA ARG A 453 -13.78 -12.68 1.19
C ARG A 453 -13.71 -12.48 -0.32
N ASP A 454 -14.82 -12.66 -0.99
CA ASP A 454 -15.04 -12.14 -2.33
C ASP A 454 -15.01 -10.59 -2.27
N ALA A 455 -14.16 -9.96 -3.07
CA ALA A 455 -13.94 -8.51 -2.98
C ALA A 455 -15.07 -7.69 -3.58
N ALA A 456 -15.83 -8.24 -4.54
CA ALA A 456 -16.97 -7.55 -5.17
C ALA A 456 -18.21 -7.51 -4.26
N THR A 457 -18.42 -8.55 -3.45
CA THR A 457 -19.67 -8.74 -2.69
C THR A 457 -19.48 -8.66 -1.18
N GLY A 458 -18.25 -8.84 -0.69
CA GLY A 458 -17.95 -8.98 0.73
C GLY A 458 -18.38 -10.32 1.32
N GLU A 459 -18.79 -11.31 0.51
CA GLU A 459 -19.13 -12.65 0.98
C GLU A 459 -17.91 -13.31 1.63
N VAL A 460 -18.08 -13.79 2.87
CA VAL A 460 -17.02 -14.49 3.60
C VAL A 460 -16.92 -15.92 3.09
N LEU A 461 -15.85 -16.23 2.38
CA LEU A 461 -15.59 -17.55 1.83
C LEU A 461 -15.09 -18.52 2.91
N TRP A 462 -14.17 -18.05 3.76
CA TRP A 462 -13.71 -18.75 4.95
C TRP A 462 -13.15 -17.77 5.99
N SER A 463 -12.86 -18.26 7.21
CA SER A 463 -12.36 -17.41 8.29
C SER A 463 -11.46 -18.16 9.27
N ILE A 464 -10.53 -17.45 9.89
CA ILE A 464 -9.73 -17.91 11.02
C ILE A 464 -10.39 -17.45 12.31
N PRO A 465 -10.72 -18.34 13.25
CA PRO A 465 -11.35 -17.96 14.51
C PRO A 465 -10.35 -17.27 15.46
N ALA A 466 -10.85 -16.35 16.30
CA ALA A 466 -10.09 -15.73 17.37
C ALA A 466 -10.97 -15.43 18.58
N ILE A 467 -10.33 -15.18 19.73
CA ILE A 467 -11.01 -14.82 21.01
C ILE A 467 -10.64 -13.40 21.46
N LYS A 468 -9.70 -12.76 20.79
CA LYS A 468 -9.26 -11.37 21.02
C LYS A 468 -8.78 -10.76 19.71
N ASP A 469 -8.45 -9.50 19.75
CA ASP A 469 -7.84 -8.72 18.69
C ASP A 469 -6.73 -9.49 17.96
N THR A 470 -6.87 -9.59 16.63
CA THR A 470 -5.92 -10.20 15.70
C THR A 470 -5.27 -9.06 14.91
N GLY A 471 -4.20 -8.49 15.46
CA GLY A 471 -3.57 -7.29 14.92
C GLY A 471 -2.62 -7.55 13.74
N ARG A 472 -2.41 -8.81 13.32
CA ARG A 472 -1.51 -9.17 12.21
C ARG A 472 -2.01 -10.35 11.42
N GLY A 473 -1.92 -10.23 10.12
CA GLY A 473 -2.17 -11.26 9.14
C GLY A 473 -1.61 -10.86 7.80
N ALA A 474 -1.31 -11.85 6.98
CA ALA A 474 -0.75 -11.67 5.65
C ALA A 474 -1.39 -12.67 4.66
N ALA A 475 -1.34 -12.33 3.37
CA ALA A 475 -1.77 -13.19 2.29
C ALA A 475 -0.75 -13.14 1.14
N GLY A 476 -0.41 -14.30 0.58
CA GLY A 476 0.52 -14.46 -0.52
C GLY A 476 0.85 -15.92 -0.75
N ASP A 477 1.24 -16.30 -1.96
CA ASP A 477 1.67 -17.67 -2.26
C ASP A 477 3.04 -17.93 -1.61
N ILE A 478 3.08 -18.83 -0.63
CA ILE A 478 4.29 -19.26 0.09
C ILE A 478 4.44 -20.79 0.16
N ASP A 479 3.45 -21.55 -0.35
CA ASP A 479 3.44 -23.00 -0.31
C ASP A 479 2.98 -23.59 -1.66
N PRO A 480 3.88 -24.00 -2.55
CA PRO A 480 3.56 -24.42 -3.91
C PRO A 480 2.72 -25.71 -4.00
N ARG A 481 2.41 -26.33 -2.89
CA ARG A 481 1.56 -27.53 -2.84
C ARG A 481 0.08 -27.21 -2.96
N TYR A 482 -0.31 -25.93 -2.73
CA TYR A 482 -1.69 -25.46 -2.79
C TYR A 482 -1.81 -24.39 -3.88
N ALA A 483 -2.89 -24.44 -4.64
CA ALA A 483 -3.14 -23.46 -5.69
C ALA A 483 -3.73 -22.17 -5.10
N GLY A 484 -3.18 -21.03 -5.50
CA GLY A 484 -3.57 -19.72 -5.00
C GLY A 484 -2.78 -19.31 -3.77
N ALA A 485 -3.06 -18.10 -3.26
CA ALA A 485 -2.34 -17.53 -2.13
C ALA A 485 -2.79 -18.13 -0.79
N GLU A 486 -1.84 -18.39 0.10
CA GLU A 486 -2.15 -18.66 1.49
C GLU A 486 -2.57 -17.38 2.20
N GLY A 487 -3.48 -17.57 3.20
CA GLY A 487 -3.81 -16.52 4.17
C GLY A 487 -3.51 -17.01 5.58
N TRP A 488 -2.80 -16.21 6.38
CA TRP A 488 -2.51 -16.56 7.77
C TRP A 488 -2.60 -15.39 8.72
N ALA A 489 -2.94 -15.71 9.96
CA ALA A 489 -3.01 -14.75 11.04
C ALA A 489 -2.53 -15.38 12.34
N VAL A 490 -2.08 -14.57 13.29
CA VAL A 490 -1.68 -15.06 14.61
C VAL A 490 -2.86 -15.72 15.34
N GLY A 491 -2.58 -16.73 16.15
CA GLY A 491 -3.60 -17.39 16.97
C GLY A 491 -4.23 -16.41 17.97
N GLY A 492 -5.55 -16.49 18.13
CA GLY A 492 -6.34 -15.52 18.89
C GLY A 492 -6.00 -15.35 20.37
N ASP A 493 -5.18 -16.19 20.97
CA ASP A 493 -4.66 -16.10 22.35
C ASP A 493 -3.15 -15.77 22.40
N ALA A 494 -2.47 -15.77 21.25
CA ALA A 494 -1.04 -15.56 21.13
C ALA A 494 -0.65 -14.07 21.08
N SER A 495 0.64 -13.78 21.25
CA SER A 495 1.18 -12.45 20.98
C SER A 495 1.30 -12.22 19.48
N TRP A 496 1.35 -10.95 19.05
CA TRP A 496 1.38 -10.57 17.63
C TRP A 496 2.62 -11.05 16.84
N ASN A 497 3.67 -11.46 17.51
CA ASN A 497 4.87 -12.06 16.94
C ASN A 497 4.97 -13.57 17.21
N SER A 498 3.86 -14.22 17.58
CA SER A 498 3.83 -15.65 17.82
C SER A 498 4.01 -16.44 16.52
N PRO A 499 4.80 -17.52 16.52
CA PRO A 499 4.82 -18.47 15.42
C PRO A 499 3.59 -19.40 15.42
N ARG A 500 2.62 -19.16 16.27
CA ARG A 500 1.36 -19.92 16.38
C ARG A 500 0.22 -19.15 15.77
N GLY A 501 -0.49 -19.78 14.86
CA GLY A 501 -1.63 -19.23 14.17
C GLY A 501 -2.30 -20.30 13.32
N GLN A 502 -2.94 -19.89 12.26
CA GLN A 502 -3.47 -20.80 11.23
C GLN A 502 -2.99 -20.31 9.87
N LEU A 503 -2.27 -21.17 9.16
CA LEU A 503 -1.93 -21.03 7.75
C LEU A 503 -3.00 -21.77 6.94
N MET A 504 -3.72 -21.02 6.11
CA MET A 504 -4.86 -21.54 5.35
C MET A 504 -4.56 -21.42 3.85
N SER A 505 -4.95 -22.41 3.07
CA SER A 505 -4.95 -22.28 1.61
C SER A 505 -6.02 -21.28 1.12
N ALA A 506 -5.94 -20.85 -0.14
CA ALA A 506 -6.96 -20.02 -0.77
C ALA A 506 -8.37 -20.62 -0.67
N LYS A 507 -8.47 -21.97 -0.58
CA LYS A 507 -9.74 -22.71 -0.44
C LYS A 507 -10.21 -22.89 1.00
N GLY A 508 -9.49 -22.33 1.99
CA GLY A 508 -9.84 -22.46 3.40
C GLY A 508 -9.47 -23.79 4.05
N GLU A 509 -8.52 -24.53 3.47
CA GLU A 509 -7.96 -25.73 4.08
C GLU A 509 -6.87 -25.34 5.09
N LEU A 510 -6.90 -25.89 6.30
CA LEU A 510 -5.83 -25.68 7.28
C LEU A 510 -4.57 -26.44 6.84
N ILE A 511 -3.52 -25.70 6.52
CA ILE A 511 -2.21 -26.25 6.12
C ILE A 511 -1.36 -26.51 7.35
N ALA A 512 -1.23 -25.54 8.26
CA ALA A 512 -0.40 -25.62 9.45
C ALA A 512 -0.92 -24.73 10.59
N GLU A 513 -0.59 -25.11 11.84
CA GLU A 513 -0.81 -24.29 13.04
C GLU A 513 0.44 -23.46 13.41
N LYS A 514 1.56 -23.70 12.74
CA LYS A 514 2.75 -22.89 12.79
C LYS A 514 2.80 -22.00 11.57
N ILE A 515 3.07 -20.71 11.81
CA ILE A 515 3.03 -19.68 10.77
C ILE A 515 4.36 -18.92 10.70
N PRO A 516 4.73 -18.39 9.54
CA PRO A 516 5.77 -17.36 9.45
C PRO A 516 5.32 -16.05 10.08
N ALA A 517 6.20 -15.04 10.12
CA ALA A 517 5.80 -13.69 10.50
C ALA A 517 4.63 -13.22 9.61
N ALA A 518 3.65 -12.55 10.22
CA ALA A 518 2.36 -12.24 9.59
C ALA A 518 2.21 -10.73 9.36
N ASN A 519 3.22 -10.09 8.75
CA ASN A 519 3.18 -8.64 8.58
C ASN A 519 3.57 -8.17 7.18
N PHE A 520 4.73 -8.60 6.63
CA PHE A 520 5.21 -8.14 5.33
C PHE A 520 5.74 -9.29 4.46
N LEU A 521 5.60 -9.13 3.15
CA LEU A 521 5.99 -10.11 2.13
C LEU A 521 6.62 -9.40 0.95
N ALA A 522 7.54 -10.07 0.24
CA ALA A 522 8.13 -9.56 -1.00
C ALA A 522 8.40 -10.69 -1.99
N TRP A 523 8.41 -10.40 -3.29
CA TRP A 523 9.04 -11.27 -4.29
C TRP A 523 10.53 -10.93 -4.34
N TRP A 524 11.36 -11.83 -3.82
CA TRP A 524 12.78 -11.56 -3.62
C TRP A 524 13.71 -12.55 -4.31
N ASP A 525 13.49 -13.86 -4.18
CA ASP A 525 14.37 -14.85 -4.79
C ASP A 525 14.01 -15.13 -6.28
N GLY A 526 14.41 -16.27 -6.83
CA GLY A 526 14.28 -16.55 -8.27
C GLY A 526 12.98 -17.22 -8.68
N ASP A 527 12.12 -17.61 -7.75
CA ASP A 527 10.84 -18.25 -8.04
C ASP A 527 9.64 -17.30 -7.88
N LEU A 528 8.42 -17.82 -7.94
CA LEU A 528 7.19 -17.03 -7.89
C LEU A 528 6.59 -16.91 -6.49
N LEU A 529 7.14 -17.64 -5.50
CA LEU A 529 6.65 -17.58 -4.12
C LEU A 529 7.13 -16.30 -3.43
N ARG A 530 6.33 -15.78 -2.52
CA ARG A 530 6.70 -14.59 -1.74
C ARG A 530 7.58 -14.96 -0.54
N GLU A 531 8.57 -14.15 -0.27
CA GLU A 531 9.40 -14.21 0.92
C GLU A 531 8.80 -13.39 2.06
N ILE A 532 9.14 -13.82 3.28
CA ILE A 532 8.71 -13.20 4.54
C ILE A 532 9.69 -12.08 4.90
N VAL A 533 9.21 -10.86 4.97
CA VAL A 533 9.95 -9.69 5.45
C VAL A 533 9.62 -9.47 6.93
N ASP A 534 10.65 -9.44 7.76
CA ASP A 534 10.55 -9.28 9.21
C ASP A 534 11.83 -8.62 9.76
N HIS A 535 12.09 -8.69 11.03
CA HIS A 535 13.29 -8.17 11.66
C HIS A 535 13.74 -8.98 12.89
N ASP A 536 15.02 -8.95 13.17
CA ASP A 536 15.59 -9.38 14.45
C ASP A 536 15.41 -8.22 15.46
N PHE A 537 14.29 -8.24 16.22
CA PHE A 537 13.86 -7.14 17.09
C PHE A 537 14.60 -7.12 18.42
N ASP A 538 15.24 -5.99 18.76
CA ASP A 538 15.79 -5.70 20.10
C ASP A 538 14.77 -4.90 20.92
N ALA A 539 14.13 -5.56 21.88
CA ALA A 539 13.14 -4.95 22.76
C ALA A 539 13.73 -3.83 23.66
N THR A 540 15.05 -3.82 23.90
CA THR A 540 15.71 -2.78 24.70
C THR A 540 15.92 -1.51 23.87
N ALA A 541 16.34 -1.67 22.64
CA ALA A 541 16.52 -0.58 21.69
C ALA A 541 15.20 -0.13 21.06
N GLY A 542 14.17 -0.97 21.07
CA GLY A 542 12.87 -0.71 20.45
C GLY A 542 12.91 -0.68 18.91
N VAL A 543 13.89 -1.36 18.32
CA VAL A 543 14.14 -1.41 16.87
C VAL A 543 14.73 -2.76 16.50
N GLY A 544 14.58 -3.20 15.24
CA GLY A 544 15.15 -4.43 14.74
C GLY A 544 16.05 -4.25 13.52
N VAL A 545 16.89 -5.25 13.28
CA VAL A 545 17.64 -5.40 12.03
C VAL A 545 16.77 -6.12 11.02
N PRO A 546 16.47 -5.53 9.85
CA PRO A 546 15.56 -6.13 8.87
C PRO A 546 16.09 -7.45 8.31
N THR A 547 15.17 -8.33 7.97
CA THR A 547 15.45 -9.67 7.48
C THR A 547 14.48 -10.08 6.38
N ILE A 548 14.97 -10.91 5.45
CA ILE A 548 14.14 -11.60 4.45
C ILE A 548 14.37 -13.09 4.62
N SER A 549 13.31 -13.88 4.62
CA SER A 549 13.37 -15.33 4.79
C SER A 549 12.37 -16.02 3.88
N LYS A 550 12.73 -17.19 3.37
CA LYS A 550 11.82 -18.09 2.65
C LYS A 550 11.09 -18.99 3.62
N TRP A 551 9.79 -19.16 3.45
CA TRP A 551 9.03 -20.18 4.18
C TRP A 551 9.38 -21.57 3.67
N ASN A 552 9.82 -22.42 4.56
CA ASN A 552 10.09 -23.82 4.25
C ASN A 552 8.88 -24.64 4.72
N TRP A 553 8.01 -25.00 3.78
CA TRP A 553 6.76 -25.70 4.05
C TRP A 553 6.95 -27.16 4.50
N GLU A 554 8.11 -27.79 4.25
CA GLU A 554 8.40 -29.16 4.69
C GLU A 554 8.74 -29.22 6.18
N THR A 555 9.47 -28.21 6.68
CA THR A 555 9.94 -28.12 8.07
C THR A 555 9.15 -27.12 8.92
N GLU A 556 8.27 -26.35 8.28
CA GLU A 556 7.53 -25.23 8.90
C GLU A 556 8.47 -24.26 9.61
N THR A 557 9.53 -23.84 8.91
CA THR A 557 10.53 -22.87 9.38
C THR A 557 10.79 -21.80 8.33
N SER A 558 11.37 -20.67 8.76
CA SER A 558 11.79 -19.60 7.86
C SER A 558 13.30 -19.69 7.64
N ASP A 559 13.71 -19.93 6.40
CA ASP A 559 15.10 -20.02 5.99
C ASP A 559 15.61 -18.63 5.62
N ARG A 560 16.65 -18.13 6.31
CA ARG A 560 17.15 -16.77 6.17
C ARG A 560 17.86 -16.56 4.83
N LEU A 561 17.38 -15.57 4.03
CA LEU A 561 17.99 -15.15 2.76
C LEU A 561 18.82 -13.88 2.92
N LEU A 562 18.34 -12.91 3.71
CA LEU A 562 19.01 -11.64 3.95
C LEU A 562 18.91 -11.23 5.42
N THR A 563 20.01 -10.67 5.94
CA THR A 563 20.03 -9.85 7.15
C THR A 563 20.65 -8.50 6.76
N ALA A 564 19.83 -7.43 6.78
CA ALA A 564 20.24 -6.08 6.39
C ALA A 564 21.08 -5.40 7.49
N THR A 565 22.27 -5.93 7.73
CA THR A 565 23.17 -5.46 8.80
C THR A 565 23.50 -3.98 8.66
N GLY A 566 23.34 -3.22 9.75
CA GLY A 566 23.55 -1.76 9.76
C GLY A 566 22.37 -0.95 9.25
N ALA A 567 21.28 -1.59 8.83
CA ALA A 567 19.99 -0.98 8.63
C ALA A 567 19.06 -1.18 9.85
N ARG A 568 17.94 -0.49 9.84
CA ARG A 568 16.90 -0.59 10.86
C ARG A 568 15.52 -0.70 10.21
N SER A 569 14.64 -1.44 10.84
CA SER A 569 13.22 -1.48 10.47
C SER A 569 12.44 -0.32 11.08
N ASN A 570 11.27 -0.02 10.49
CA ASN A 570 10.33 0.97 11.00
C ASN A 570 9.23 0.34 11.86
N ASN A 571 8.40 1.19 12.46
CA ASN A 571 7.14 0.84 13.15
C ASN A 571 7.29 -0.16 14.31
N HIS A 572 8.38 -0.03 15.10
CA HIS A 572 8.62 -0.79 16.34
C HIS A 572 8.56 -2.30 16.07
N THR A 573 7.67 -3.05 16.75
CA THR A 573 7.55 -4.51 16.61
C THR A 573 6.96 -4.98 15.27
N LYS A 574 6.54 -4.09 14.38
CA LYS A 574 5.99 -4.46 13.07
C LYS A 574 7.09 -4.85 12.07
N GLY A 575 8.27 -4.25 12.16
CA GLY A 575 9.39 -4.61 11.31
C GLY A 575 9.28 -4.16 9.85
N ASN A 576 8.49 -3.11 9.59
CA ASN A 576 8.23 -2.63 8.23
C ASN A 576 9.46 -2.02 7.56
N PRO A 577 9.57 -2.12 6.22
CA PRO A 577 10.45 -1.25 5.44
C PRO A 577 9.96 0.22 5.47
N SER A 578 10.77 1.14 5.01
CA SER A 578 10.33 2.49 4.67
C SER A 578 9.47 2.49 3.43
N LEU A 579 9.79 1.61 2.48
CA LEU A 579 9.10 1.43 1.21
C LEU A 579 9.44 0.05 0.65
N GLN A 580 8.47 -0.59 0.01
CA GLN A 580 8.62 -1.77 -0.82
C GLN A 580 8.00 -1.52 -2.20
N ALA A 581 8.75 -1.74 -3.26
CA ALA A 581 8.23 -1.66 -4.63
C ALA A 581 9.21 -2.27 -5.63
N ASP A 582 8.73 -2.56 -6.85
CA ASP A 582 9.54 -2.83 -8.05
C ASP A 582 10.16 -1.50 -8.53
N LEU A 583 11.32 -1.16 -7.96
CA LEU A 583 12.01 0.12 -8.19
C LEU A 583 13.14 0.03 -9.19
N LEU A 584 13.91 -1.06 -9.16
CA LEU A 584 15.15 -1.25 -9.92
C LEU A 584 15.17 -2.65 -10.54
N GLY A 585 15.78 -2.77 -11.70
CA GLY A 585 16.00 -4.09 -12.29
C GLY A 585 14.72 -4.74 -12.84
N ASP A 586 14.53 -6.01 -12.54
CA ASP A 586 13.39 -6.79 -13.06
C ASP A 586 12.11 -6.58 -12.20
N TRP A 587 11.10 -7.41 -12.39
CA TRP A 587 9.78 -7.31 -11.73
C TRP A 587 9.79 -7.56 -10.21
N ARG A 588 10.91 -8.07 -9.66
CA ARG A 588 11.00 -8.34 -8.22
C ARG A 588 11.14 -7.05 -7.42
N GLU A 589 10.77 -7.13 -6.17
CA GLU A 589 10.60 -5.95 -5.33
C GLU A 589 11.90 -5.57 -4.61
N GLU A 590 12.19 -4.28 -4.56
CA GLU A 590 13.18 -3.70 -3.67
C GLU A 590 12.59 -3.35 -2.32
N LEU A 591 13.44 -3.44 -1.29
CA LEU A 591 13.12 -3.11 0.09
C LEU A 591 14.02 -1.97 0.58
N ALA A 592 13.41 -0.82 0.86
CA ALA A 592 14.12 0.35 1.37
C ALA A 592 14.12 0.38 2.91
N PHE A 593 15.31 0.36 3.50
CA PHE A 593 15.50 0.50 4.94
C PHE A 593 16.49 1.62 5.26
N PRO A 594 16.24 2.49 6.26
CA PRO A 594 17.22 3.48 6.67
C PRO A 594 18.43 2.80 7.34
N SER A 595 19.62 3.38 7.19
CA SER A 595 20.75 3.02 8.03
C SER A 595 20.43 3.26 9.51
N SER A 596 21.11 2.57 10.42
CA SER A 596 20.83 2.63 11.85
C SER A 596 20.92 4.04 12.45
N ASP A 597 21.70 4.95 11.83
CA ASP A 597 21.84 6.36 12.19
C ASP A 597 20.97 7.32 11.34
N SER A 598 20.25 6.77 10.35
CA SER A 598 19.44 7.50 9.36
C SER A 598 20.26 8.50 8.50
N SER A 599 21.53 8.20 8.23
CA SER A 599 22.35 8.97 7.30
C SER A 599 22.16 8.55 5.84
N GLU A 600 21.56 7.37 5.62
CA GLU A 600 21.27 6.79 4.31
C GLU A 600 19.92 6.10 4.32
N LEU A 601 19.23 6.09 3.17
CA LEU A 601 18.20 5.11 2.84
C LEU A 601 18.86 4.07 1.92
N ARG A 602 18.77 2.80 2.27
CA ARG A 602 19.35 1.69 1.52
C ARG A 602 18.26 0.93 0.82
N ILE A 603 18.23 0.97 -0.49
CA ILE A 603 17.30 0.23 -1.35
C ILE A 603 17.97 -1.09 -1.70
N TYR A 604 17.58 -2.16 -1.00
CA TYR A 604 18.12 -3.49 -1.20
C TYR A 604 17.47 -4.12 -2.43
N THR A 605 18.31 -4.65 -3.33
CA THR A 605 17.91 -5.39 -4.53
C THR A 605 18.45 -6.81 -4.47
N THR A 606 17.81 -7.73 -5.18
CA THR A 606 18.19 -9.13 -5.22
C THR A 606 19.24 -9.40 -6.30
N THR A 607 20.08 -10.41 -6.07
CA THR A 607 21.02 -10.96 -7.05
C THR A 607 20.71 -12.43 -7.38
N ALA A 608 19.63 -12.97 -6.85
CA ALA A 608 19.21 -14.33 -7.12
C ALA A 608 18.88 -14.50 -8.61
N PRO A 609 19.38 -15.54 -9.30
CA PRO A 609 19.00 -15.80 -10.69
C PRO A 609 17.52 -16.14 -10.81
N THR A 610 16.89 -15.64 -11.87
CA THR A 610 15.52 -16.01 -12.23
C THR A 610 15.37 -16.24 -13.73
N GLU A 611 14.53 -17.20 -14.10
CA GLU A 611 14.05 -17.42 -15.48
C GLU A 611 12.64 -16.84 -15.68
N VAL A 612 12.04 -16.27 -14.64
CA VAL A 612 10.72 -15.65 -14.70
C VAL A 612 10.84 -14.25 -15.30
N ARG A 613 10.01 -13.97 -16.29
CA ARG A 613 9.95 -12.68 -16.98
C ARG A 613 8.54 -12.12 -16.91
N LEU A 614 8.39 -11.06 -16.14
CA LEU A 614 7.14 -10.30 -16.04
C LEU A 614 7.39 -8.84 -16.47
N ARG A 615 6.31 -8.15 -16.83
CA ARG A 615 6.32 -6.68 -16.94
C ARG A 615 6.46 -6.08 -15.55
N THR A 616 7.02 -4.89 -15.48
CA THR A 616 7.12 -4.17 -14.21
C THR A 616 5.76 -4.08 -13.52
N LEU A 617 5.73 -4.40 -12.25
CA LEU A 617 4.54 -4.31 -11.41
C LEU A 617 4.09 -2.85 -11.24
N MET A 618 5.00 -1.88 -11.42
CA MET A 618 4.67 -0.44 -11.38
C MET A 618 3.75 0.00 -12.53
N HIS A 619 3.61 -0.80 -13.59
CA HIS A 619 2.62 -0.58 -14.65
C HIS A 619 1.33 -1.40 -14.46
N ASP A 620 1.20 -2.16 -13.37
CA ASP A 620 -0.09 -2.64 -12.89
C ASP A 620 -0.72 -1.56 -12.00
N PRO A 621 -1.90 -1.00 -12.37
CA PRO A 621 -2.47 0.13 -11.63
C PRO A 621 -2.83 -0.20 -10.18
N VAL A 622 -3.24 -1.44 -9.86
CA VAL A 622 -3.55 -1.87 -8.49
C VAL A 622 -2.27 -1.87 -7.64
N TYR A 623 -1.17 -2.44 -8.19
CA TYR A 623 0.12 -2.44 -7.53
C TYR A 623 0.66 -1.01 -7.34
N ARG A 624 0.64 -0.18 -8.40
CA ARG A 624 1.17 1.18 -8.35
C ARG A 624 0.41 2.06 -7.35
N THR A 625 -0.91 1.96 -7.27
CA THR A 625 -1.71 2.67 -6.26
C THR A 625 -1.47 2.12 -4.85
N ALA A 626 -1.16 0.80 -4.71
CA ALA A 626 -0.76 0.22 -3.43
C ALA A 626 0.58 0.79 -2.95
N VAL A 627 1.58 0.93 -3.83
CA VAL A 627 2.87 1.56 -3.52
C VAL A 627 2.66 3.04 -3.10
N ALA A 628 1.82 3.79 -3.80
CA ALA A 628 1.56 5.20 -3.47
C ALA A 628 0.98 5.40 -2.06
N ARG A 629 0.21 4.42 -1.54
CA ARG A 629 -0.42 4.45 -0.21
C ARG A 629 0.29 3.60 0.85
N GLU A 630 1.41 2.98 0.55
CA GLU A 630 2.12 2.09 1.51
C GLU A 630 2.47 2.82 2.81
N ASN A 631 2.86 4.10 2.74
CA ASN A 631 3.19 4.94 3.90
C ASN A 631 1.97 5.29 4.79
N VAL A 632 0.76 4.87 4.41
CA VAL A 632 -0.48 5.30 5.07
C VAL A 632 -0.78 4.43 6.28
N ALA A 633 -0.78 5.01 7.47
CA ALA A 633 -1.07 4.41 8.77
C ALA A 633 -0.19 3.17 9.09
N TYR A 634 -0.70 1.96 8.93
CA TYR A 634 0.09 0.73 9.10
C TYR A 634 0.46 0.18 7.72
N ASN A 635 1.73 0.34 7.33
CA ASN A 635 2.25 -0.17 6.06
C ASN A 635 1.88 -1.64 5.86
N GLN A 636 1.46 -1.98 4.65
CA GLN A 636 1.18 -3.34 4.19
C GLN A 636 1.86 -3.55 2.84
N PRO A 637 2.28 -4.79 2.49
CA PRO A 637 2.92 -5.07 1.23
C PRO A 637 1.98 -4.76 0.05
N PRO A 638 2.47 -4.22 -1.06
CA PRO A 638 1.67 -4.01 -2.25
C PRO A 638 1.28 -5.34 -2.90
N HIS A 639 0.15 -5.33 -3.61
CA HIS A 639 -0.38 -6.46 -4.35
C HIS A 639 -0.79 -6.03 -5.76
N PRO A 640 -0.54 -6.87 -6.80
CA PRO A 640 -1.00 -6.61 -8.17
C PRO A 640 -2.48 -6.98 -8.37
N SER A 641 -3.02 -6.63 -9.54
CA SER A 641 -4.37 -6.99 -9.97
C SER A 641 -4.53 -8.46 -10.37
N PHE A 642 -3.43 -9.20 -10.49
CA PHE A 642 -3.38 -10.58 -10.95
C PHE A 642 -2.57 -11.46 -9.99
N PHE A 643 -2.82 -12.76 -10.03
CA PHE A 643 -2.08 -13.72 -9.22
C PHE A 643 -0.62 -13.87 -9.69
N ILE A 644 0.33 -13.77 -8.77
CA ILE A 644 1.72 -14.19 -8.98
C ILE A 644 2.01 -15.30 -7.97
N GLY A 645 2.28 -16.48 -8.48
CA GLY A 645 2.54 -17.67 -7.69
C GLY A 645 2.71 -18.91 -8.56
N GLU A 646 2.86 -20.06 -7.93
CA GLU A 646 3.04 -21.33 -8.65
C GLU A 646 1.82 -21.65 -9.51
N GLY A 647 2.07 -21.94 -10.79
CA GLY A 647 1.00 -22.26 -11.75
C GLY A 647 0.26 -21.06 -12.33
N MET A 648 0.74 -19.84 -12.12
CA MET A 648 0.15 -18.64 -12.71
C MET A 648 0.08 -18.70 -14.24
N GLU A 649 -0.95 -18.09 -14.82
CA GLU A 649 -1.00 -17.80 -16.26
C GLU A 649 -0.17 -16.53 -16.54
N THR A 650 0.41 -16.42 -17.75
CA THR A 650 1.13 -15.21 -18.14
C THR A 650 0.16 -14.01 -18.12
N PRO A 651 0.44 -12.95 -17.35
CA PRO A 651 -0.46 -11.81 -17.28
C PRO A 651 -0.63 -11.13 -18.64
N ALA A 652 -1.84 -10.70 -18.94
CA ALA A 652 -2.12 -9.92 -20.13
C ALA A 652 -1.34 -8.58 -20.11
N MET A 653 -1.18 -7.98 -21.29
CA MET A 653 -0.65 -6.60 -21.38
C MET A 653 -1.62 -5.66 -20.65
N PRO A 654 -1.14 -4.80 -19.73
CA PRO A 654 -2.02 -3.91 -18.99
C PRO A 654 -2.73 -2.90 -19.90
N ALA A 655 -3.98 -2.59 -19.59
CA ALA A 655 -4.77 -1.56 -20.30
C ALA A 655 -4.36 -0.16 -19.77
N VAL A 656 -3.17 0.30 -20.18
CA VAL A 656 -2.59 1.56 -19.72
C VAL A 656 -2.18 2.47 -20.88
N THR A 657 -1.98 3.75 -20.56
CA THR A 657 -1.36 4.74 -21.45
C THR A 657 -0.29 5.51 -20.68
N TYR A 658 0.85 5.79 -21.30
CA TYR A 658 1.90 6.56 -20.65
C TYR A 658 1.59 8.05 -20.66
N VAL A 659 1.67 8.72 -19.51
CA VAL A 659 1.55 10.17 -19.40
C VAL A 659 2.79 10.87 -19.94
N GLY A 660 2.67 12.12 -20.38
CA GLY A 660 3.79 12.89 -20.93
C GLY A 660 4.32 12.39 -22.30
N ALA A 661 3.95 11.22 -22.76
CA ALA A 661 4.36 10.67 -24.05
C ALA A 661 3.61 11.36 -25.18
N GLY A 662 4.22 12.38 -25.78
CA GLY A 662 3.70 13.01 -27.01
C GLY A 662 3.30 14.48 -26.93
N LYS A 663 3.74 15.21 -25.88
CA LYS A 663 3.66 16.68 -25.89
C LYS A 663 4.87 17.32 -26.53
#